data_39caed44ae039e09ac8c8c2be8bac67c
#
_entry.id   39caed44ae039e09ac8c8c2be8bac67c
#
_cell.length_a   1.000
_cell.length_b   1.000
_cell.length_c   1.000
_cell.angle_alpha   90.00
_cell.angle_beta   90.00
_cell.angle_gamma   90.00
#
_symmetry.space_group_name_H-M   'P 1'
#
loop_
_entity.id
_entity.type
_entity.pdbx_description
1 polymer ?
#
loop_
_entity_poly.entity_id
_entity_poly.type
_entity_poly.pdbx_seq_one_letter_code
_entity_poly.pdbx_strand_id
1 'polypeptide(L)'
;MKRTQIWIALVVLIGSIASGAQTSMKPPDTVSSFATRTAGLQRHDGSFPYYWDEKKGGILFELSPSALQGEFLYFTGLGSGIGSIETFADRSSFGAEAVCRFRRVGMRVLVIRENTSFRAADGAPELKHSVEYSFPASVLASLPIEAERDGTVLVDADALVLRDAFDLLSQLRRPTRAVGGVMVRQQSSKAADWRLDKDRSVIDLEHTASFPLNTEVEALLTFATDSESDLNQPDPHLLSVREHHSFLALPAPGYEALEQDPRVGFISVSFQDFSQPYDRPLTRYLVQRWRLQKKDPGAALSEPMKPIVFYLDRAIPEPVRSAARMGALWWNQAFEQAGFKNALRIEDLPEGADPMDIRYPTIQWTNRSGRGWSVGQSHVDPRTGEIIHAVVQLDSHRMRTMNNYWEAVMPSGRDSAEPAMDTFAALDNLDPGTGEEKVMLQRLALLTCHEMGHVLGLEHNFVASTYGRGSVMDYFAPRLKIRADGTADLSDAYMQGVGSYDRFAIQWGYSQGKPGSKAPEEQARHDAIVKGAIAKGIVWGNTEDPRWNSYDDGPDPVAWLKEVLPVRNALLAHYSPRMLRPDEPNSMFTSRLPLVYLFHRYALGAAINVVGSAKVPLSLAGDGQQPISIWPAESQKEALRLVLGALSPSQLDVPAEVWMSLAPAENRESDPERFASSAGYLFSPQDGARAVSEIVVGGLLNRQRMERLAVISRQEAQTPSPASVVTALVTTAFSGTAKTSAERDLAGVVQTEVAERLMILAANSEATPEVRAAALAGVREVQSAVKKDAARGPVLEQIDHEILLFLQNPEQNTPKLKSSGAPAGPPV
;
A
#
# COMPACT_ATOMS: atom_id res chain seq x y z
N MET A 1 -44.99 -32.49 -10.68
CA MET A 1 -45.62 -33.17 -11.84
C MET A 1 -45.74 -32.22 -12.97
N LYS A 2 -44.96 -32.37 -14.00
CA LYS A 2 -45.18 -32.30 -15.45
C LYS A 2 -43.84 -32.29 -16.15
N ARG A 3 -43.53 -33.47 -16.72
CA ARG A 3 -42.40 -33.70 -17.64
C ARG A 3 -42.80 -33.07 -18.99
N THR A 4 -41.86 -32.33 -19.62
CA THR A 4 -41.98 -31.98 -21.03
C THR A 4 -40.73 -32.51 -21.75
N GLN A 5 -40.95 -33.52 -22.58
CA GLN A 5 -39.96 -34.07 -23.51
C GLN A 5 -39.79 -33.13 -24.67
N ILE A 6 -38.57 -32.85 -25.06
CA ILE A 6 -38.25 -32.15 -26.32
C ILE A 6 -37.60 -33.18 -27.23
N TRP A 7 -38.25 -33.41 -28.38
CA TRP A 7 -37.85 -34.24 -29.48
C TRP A 7 -36.67 -33.61 -30.29
N ILE A 8 -35.67 -34.39 -30.59
CA ILE A 8 -34.60 -34.07 -31.53
C ILE A 8 -35.08 -34.50 -32.90
N ALA A 9 -35.27 -33.55 -33.83
CA ALA A 9 -35.50 -33.83 -35.24
C ALA A 9 -34.16 -33.81 -35.98
N LEU A 10 -33.78 -35.01 -36.47
CA LEU A 10 -32.63 -35.23 -37.37
C LEU A 10 -33.11 -34.92 -38.78
N VAL A 11 -32.60 -33.84 -39.43
CA VAL A 11 -32.79 -33.60 -40.86
C VAL A 11 -31.52 -33.98 -41.61
N VAL A 12 -31.59 -35.06 -42.32
CA VAL A 12 -30.57 -35.46 -43.30
C VAL A 12 -30.85 -34.72 -44.62
N LEU A 13 -29.95 -33.90 -45.08
CA LEU A 13 -29.94 -33.33 -46.43
C LEU A 13 -28.74 -33.93 -47.20
N ILE A 14 -29.05 -34.80 -48.14
CA ILE A 14 -28.13 -35.26 -49.16
C ILE A 14 -28.30 -34.32 -50.36
N GLY A 15 -27.19 -33.82 -50.86
CA GLY A 15 -27.25 -33.32 -52.25
C GLY A 15 -26.16 -32.31 -52.63
N SER A 16 -25.28 -32.79 -53.40
CA SER A 16 -24.64 -32.20 -54.60
C SER A 16 -23.14 -31.89 -54.50
N ILE A 17 -22.44 -32.68 -55.19
CA ILE A 17 -21.05 -32.59 -55.64
C ILE A 17 -20.90 -31.33 -56.50
N ALA A 18 -20.01 -30.41 -56.10
CA ALA A 18 -19.47 -29.40 -56.99
C ALA A 18 -17.96 -29.39 -56.90
N SER A 19 -17.41 -29.73 -57.97
CA SER A 19 -16.09 -29.57 -58.57
C SER A 19 -15.04 -28.82 -57.79
N GLY A 20 -13.85 -29.45 -57.70
CA GLY A 20 -12.66 -28.99 -57.02
C GLY A 20 -12.09 -27.65 -57.41
N ALA A 21 -11.77 -26.90 -56.38
CA ALA A 21 -10.60 -26.02 -56.40
C ALA A 21 -9.53 -26.73 -55.60
N GLN A 22 -8.51 -27.24 -56.25
CA GLN A 22 -7.26 -27.60 -55.66
C GLN A 22 -6.62 -26.31 -55.08
N THR A 23 -6.87 -26.03 -53.83
CA THR A 23 -5.97 -25.18 -53.08
C THR A 23 -4.63 -25.91 -53.03
N SER A 24 -3.65 -25.44 -53.79
CA SER A 24 -2.27 -25.84 -53.67
C SER A 24 -1.86 -25.63 -52.22
N MET A 25 -1.72 -26.69 -51.48
CA MET A 25 -1.01 -26.65 -50.22
C MET A 25 0.36 -26.08 -50.53
N LYS A 26 0.64 -24.86 -50.02
CA LYS A 26 2.00 -24.32 -49.97
C LYS A 26 2.89 -25.40 -49.34
N PRO A 27 4.05 -25.75 -49.93
CA PRO A 27 4.93 -26.71 -49.32
C PRO A 27 5.24 -26.23 -47.91
N PRO A 28 5.45 -27.12 -46.91
CA PRO A 28 5.85 -26.71 -45.59
C PRO A 28 7.08 -25.81 -45.72
N ASP A 29 7.03 -24.62 -45.18
CA ASP A 29 8.14 -23.68 -45.21
C ASP A 29 9.40 -24.42 -44.75
N THR A 30 10.38 -24.59 -45.63
CA THR A 30 11.67 -25.21 -45.33
C THR A 30 12.35 -24.25 -44.36
N VAL A 31 12.61 -24.72 -43.13
CA VAL A 31 13.35 -23.96 -42.12
C VAL A 31 14.65 -23.48 -42.70
N SER A 32 14.94 -22.20 -42.66
CA SER A 32 16.20 -21.63 -43.12
C SER A 32 17.35 -22.24 -42.33
N SER A 33 18.53 -22.43 -42.97
CA SER A 33 19.68 -22.83 -42.15
C SER A 33 19.97 -21.76 -41.11
N PHE A 34 20.38 -22.15 -39.90
CA PHE A 34 20.70 -21.23 -38.82
C PHE A 34 21.66 -20.12 -39.29
N ALA A 35 22.71 -20.47 -40.02
CA ALA A 35 23.67 -19.51 -40.56
C ALA A 35 23.03 -18.54 -41.57
N THR A 36 22.08 -19.00 -42.39
CA THR A 36 21.36 -18.13 -43.33
C THR A 36 20.42 -17.20 -42.61
N ARG A 37 19.73 -17.67 -41.58
CA ARG A 37 18.75 -16.83 -40.83
C ARG A 37 19.42 -15.79 -39.96
N THR A 38 20.61 -16.08 -39.42
CA THR A 38 21.38 -15.14 -38.57
C THR A 38 22.38 -14.28 -39.33
N ALA A 39 22.51 -14.49 -40.67
CA ALA A 39 23.46 -13.72 -41.48
C ALA A 39 23.16 -12.23 -41.46
N GLY A 40 24.10 -11.43 -40.96
CA GLY A 40 23.99 -9.98 -40.83
C GLY A 40 23.17 -9.49 -39.64
N LEU A 41 22.65 -10.38 -38.77
CA LEU A 41 22.02 -10.00 -37.52
C LEU A 41 23.06 -9.78 -36.43
N GLN A 42 22.80 -8.81 -35.57
CA GLN A 42 23.62 -8.59 -34.35
C GLN A 42 23.20 -9.59 -33.28
N ARG A 43 24.16 -10.36 -32.74
CA ARG A 43 23.96 -11.27 -31.61
C ARG A 43 24.34 -10.58 -30.29
N HIS A 44 23.46 -10.73 -29.29
CA HIS A 44 23.66 -10.27 -27.93
C HIS A 44 23.81 -11.50 -27.02
N ASP A 45 24.95 -11.58 -26.34
CA ASP A 45 25.24 -12.67 -25.39
C ASP A 45 24.74 -12.35 -24.00
N GLY A 46 24.31 -13.35 -23.23
CA GLY A 46 23.84 -13.22 -21.86
C GLY A 46 23.12 -14.48 -21.37
N SER A 47 22.30 -14.35 -20.34
CA SER A 47 21.55 -15.48 -19.77
C SER A 47 20.65 -16.17 -20.80
N PHE A 48 19.97 -15.38 -21.62
CA PHE A 48 19.20 -15.84 -22.81
C PHE A 48 19.72 -15.08 -24.03
N PRO A 49 20.59 -15.66 -24.83
CA PRO A 49 21.13 -15.00 -26.02
C PRO A 49 20.03 -14.70 -27.04
N TYR A 50 20.17 -13.55 -27.69
CA TYR A 50 19.21 -13.15 -28.73
C TYR A 50 19.89 -12.46 -29.90
N TYR A 51 19.17 -12.44 -31.04
CA TYR A 51 19.54 -11.69 -32.23
C TYR A 51 18.53 -10.61 -32.51
N TRP A 52 19.00 -9.42 -32.86
CA TRP A 52 18.18 -8.34 -33.35
C TRP A 52 17.99 -8.41 -34.87
N ASP A 53 16.74 -8.47 -35.31
CA ASP A 53 16.38 -8.40 -36.73
C ASP A 53 15.95 -6.98 -37.10
N GLU A 54 16.91 -6.15 -37.52
CA GLU A 54 16.69 -4.74 -37.85
C GLU A 54 15.62 -4.55 -38.93
N LYS A 55 15.54 -5.45 -39.91
CA LYS A 55 14.58 -5.36 -41.02
C LYS A 55 13.14 -5.60 -40.57
N LYS A 56 12.97 -6.46 -39.56
CA LYS A 56 11.68 -6.79 -38.98
C LYS A 56 11.31 -5.89 -37.80
N GLY A 57 12.30 -5.32 -37.15
CA GLY A 57 12.12 -4.66 -35.88
C GLY A 57 11.75 -5.62 -34.76
N GLY A 58 12.28 -6.84 -34.77
CA GLY A 58 11.92 -7.94 -33.90
C GLY A 58 13.10 -8.64 -33.27
N ILE A 59 12.85 -9.51 -32.31
CA ILE A 59 13.86 -10.22 -31.51
C ILE A 59 13.75 -11.74 -31.72
N LEU A 60 14.89 -12.39 -31.93
CA LEU A 60 14.98 -13.84 -32.06
C LEU A 60 15.75 -14.41 -30.85
N PHE A 61 15.13 -15.23 -30.02
CA PHE A 61 15.84 -15.94 -28.96
C PHE A 61 16.56 -17.18 -29.49
N GLU A 62 17.81 -17.35 -29.07
CA GLU A 62 18.60 -18.55 -29.26
C GLU A 62 18.42 -19.50 -28.07
N LEU A 63 17.61 -20.55 -28.22
CA LEU A 63 17.29 -21.48 -27.16
C LEU A 63 18.10 -22.77 -27.34
N SER A 64 19.02 -22.99 -26.41
CA SER A 64 19.83 -24.23 -26.37
C SER A 64 18.98 -25.44 -25.95
N PRO A 65 19.45 -26.68 -26.17
CA PRO A 65 18.79 -27.90 -25.70
C PRO A 65 18.55 -27.87 -24.17
N SER A 66 19.48 -27.29 -23.39
CA SER A 66 19.31 -27.13 -21.93
C SER A 66 18.21 -26.13 -21.57
N ALA A 67 18.11 -25.01 -22.29
CA ALA A 67 17.03 -24.04 -22.10
C ALA A 67 15.65 -24.65 -22.44
N LEU A 68 15.57 -25.51 -23.47
CA LEU A 68 14.34 -26.20 -23.82
C LEU A 68 13.89 -27.28 -22.83
N GLN A 69 14.76 -27.72 -21.92
CA GLN A 69 14.48 -28.74 -20.92
C GLN A 69 14.37 -28.15 -19.51
N GLY A 70 14.84 -26.91 -19.30
CA GLY A 70 14.91 -26.25 -18.01
C GLY A 70 13.71 -25.37 -17.72
N GLU A 71 13.57 -25.02 -16.45
CA GLU A 71 12.72 -23.94 -15.97
C GLU A 71 13.54 -22.65 -15.88
N PHE A 72 12.86 -21.52 -15.93
CA PHE A 72 13.45 -20.19 -15.71
C PHE A 72 12.45 -19.29 -14.98
N LEU A 73 12.95 -18.21 -14.37
CA LEU A 73 12.11 -17.16 -13.81
C LEU A 73 11.78 -16.13 -14.92
N TYR A 74 10.54 -15.73 -14.96
CA TYR A 74 10.04 -14.69 -15.84
C TYR A 74 9.32 -13.64 -15.00
N PHE A 75 9.86 -12.43 -15.04
CA PHE A 75 9.28 -11.28 -14.34
C PHE A 75 8.81 -10.25 -15.36
N THR A 76 7.79 -9.50 -14.99
CA THR A 76 7.31 -8.36 -15.78
C THR A 76 7.28 -7.10 -14.92
N GLY A 77 7.32 -5.95 -15.56
CA GLY A 77 7.30 -4.67 -14.86
C GLY A 77 7.17 -3.51 -15.84
N LEU A 78 7.48 -2.31 -15.35
CA LEU A 78 7.52 -1.11 -16.18
C LEU A 78 8.94 -0.53 -16.23
N GLY A 79 9.48 -0.38 -17.45
CA GLY A 79 10.73 0.32 -17.71
C GLY A 79 10.55 1.85 -17.68
N SER A 80 9.35 2.35 -17.98
CA SER A 80 8.98 3.75 -17.81
C SER A 80 7.66 3.89 -17.08
N GLY A 81 7.51 4.97 -16.30
CA GLY A 81 6.27 5.28 -15.59
C GLY A 81 5.38 6.26 -16.32
N ILE A 82 4.15 6.40 -15.83
CA ILE A 82 3.17 7.40 -16.29
C ILE A 82 3.32 8.70 -15.48
N GLY A 83 3.86 8.63 -14.26
CA GLY A 83 3.96 9.77 -13.35
C GLY A 83 2.63 10.25 -12.79
N SER A 84 1.56 9.47 -12.92
CA SER A 84 0.23 9.78 -12.39
C SER A 84 0.07 9.24 -10.98
N ILE A 85 -0.68 9.95 -10.15
CA ILE A 85 -1.09 9.50 -8.81
C ILE A 85 -2.37 8.64 -8.84
N GLU A 86 -2.96 8.43 -10.01
CA GLU A 86 -4.19 7.65 -10.18
C GLU A 86 -3.92 6.17 -10.52
N THR A 87 -2.67 5.83 -10.79
CA THR A 87 -2.25 4.47 -11.16
C THR A 87 -0.97 4.08 -10.45
N PHE A 88 -0.80 2.78 -10.16
CA PHE A 88 0.47 2.22 -9.67
C PHE A 88 1.43 1.90 -10.84
N ALA A 89 1.59 2.83 -11.76
CA ALA A 89 2.35 2.66 -12.98
C ALA A 89 3.58 3.57 -13.01
N ASP A 90 4.47 3.36 -12.05
CA ASP A 90 5.75 4.06 -11.96
C ASP A 90 6.87 3.29 -12.68
N ARG A 91 7.94 3.98 -13.03
CA ARG A 91 9.18 3.32 -13.45
C ARG A 91 9.61 2.29 -12.41
N SER A 92 9.98 1.11 -12.83
CA SER A 92 10.35 -0.02 -11.97
C SER A 92 9.22 -0.54 -11.05
N SER A 93 7.95 -0.31 -11.41
CA SER A 93 6.84 -1.06 -10.79
C SER A 93 6.89 -2.51 -11.25
N PHE A 94 6.77 -3.43 -10.27
CA PHE A 94 6.80 -4.86 -10.53
C PHE A 94 5.42 -5.40 -10.92
N GLY A 95 5.40 -6.29 -11.91
CA GLY A 95 4.22 -6.98 -12.40
C GLY A 95 4.17 -8.44 -11.96
N ALA A 96 3.94 -9.33 -12.92
CA ALA A 96 3.84 -10.76 -12.63
C ALA A 96 5.20 -11.41 -12.39
N GLU A 97 5.22 -12.37 -11.46
CA GLU A 97 6.33 -13.28 -11.20
C GLU A 97 5.92 -14.71 -11.56
N ALA A 98 6.75 -15.40 -12.30
CA ALA A 98 6.41 -16.73 -12.77
C ALA A 98 7.62 -17.64 -12.90
N VAL A 99 7.42 -18.92 -12.60
CA VAL A 99 8.26 -19.99 -13.12
C VAL A 99 7.74 -20.38 -14.49
N CYS A 100 8.60 -20.35 -15.49
CA CYS A 100 8.26 -20.69 -16.86
C CYS A 100 9.16 -21.81 -17.39
N ARG A 101 8.67 -22.51 -18.42
CA ARG A 101 9.47 -23.43 -19.21
C ARG A 101 9.14 -23.32 -20.69
N PHE A 102 10.10 -23.68 -21.51
CA PHE A 102 9.88 -23.85 -22.92
C PHE A 102 9.44 -25.30 -23.25
N ARG A 103 8.50 -25.46 -24.19
CA ARG A 103 8.09 -26.76 -24.69
C ARG A 103 7.98 -26.73 -26.19
N ARG A 104 8.83 -27.51 -26.88
CA ARG A 104 8.74 -27.67 -28.31
C ARG A 104 7.53 -28.51 -28.70
N VAL A 105 6.76 -28.05 -29.68
CA VAL A 105 5.65 -28.77 -30.29
C VAL A 105 5.75 -28.56 -31.81
N GLY A 106 6.31 -29.54 -32.51
CA GLY A 106 6.59 -29.44 -33.95
C GLY A 106 7.54 -28.26 -34.25
N MET A 107 7.07 -27.32 -35.07
CA MET A 107 7.79 -26.11 -35.47
C MET A 107 7.48 -24.88 -34.60
N ARG A 108 7.04 -25.10 -33.37
CA ARG A 108 6.76 -24.02 -32.40
C ARG A 108 7.36 -24.35 -31.05
N VAL A 109 7.71 -23.33 -30.33
CA VAL A 109 8.07 -23.41 -28.89
C VAL A 109 6.99 -22.68 -28.08
N LEU A 110 6.35 -23.39 -27.17
CA LEU A 110 5.41 -22.83 -26.24
C LEU A 110 6.18 -22.27 -25.01
N VAL A 111 5.83 -21.07 -24.59
CA VAL A 111 6.24 -20.51 -23.28
C VAL A 111 5.13 -20.82 -22.30
N ILE A 112 5.40 -21.65 -21.31
CA ILE A 112 4.41 -22.16 -20.38
C ILE A 112 4.74 -21.61 -19.00
N ARG A 113 3.79 -20.88 -18.40
CA ARG A 113 3.82 -20.47 -16.98
C ARG A 113 3.30 -21.63 -16.14
N GLU A 114 4.15 -22.13 -15.25
CA GLU A 114 3.80 -23.18 -14.32
C GLU A 114 2.86 -22.69 -13.23
N ASN A 115 1.99 -23.57 -12.77
CA ASN A 115 1.09 -23.27 -11.65
C ASN A 115 1.77 -23.60 -10.33
N THR A 116 2.49 -22.62 -9.78
CA THR A 116 3.21 -22.79 -8.51
C THR A 116 2.32 -22.67 -7.27
N SER A 117 1.03 -22.35 -7.43
CA SER A 117 0.07 -22.18 -6.31
C SER A 117 -0.49 -23.52 -5.79
N PHE A 118 -0.35 -24.60 -6.56
CA PHE A 118 -0.86 -25.91 -6.19
C PHE A 118 0.25 -26.95 -6.39
N ARG A 119 0.60 -27.67 -5.31
CA ARG A 119 1.77 -28.55 -5.29
C ARG A 119 1.45 -29.88 -4.57
N ALA A 120 2.30 -30.86 -4.79
CA ALA A 120 2.43 -32.04 -3.97
C ALA A 120 3.94 -32.24 -3.72
N ALA A 121 4.53 -31.38 -2.85
CA ALA A 121 5.98 -31.25 -2.71
C ALA A 121 6.65 -32.59 -2.35
N ASP A 122 6.15 -33.26 -1.33
CA ASP A 122 6.63 -34.55 -0.82
C ASP A 122 5.74 -35.73 -1.31
N GLY A 123 4.87 -35.48 -2.29
CA GLY A 123 3.94 -36.48 -2.80
C GLY A 123 4.60 -37.54 -3.70
N ALA A 124 3.99 -38.72 -3.74
CA ALA A 124 4.33 -39.75 -4.73
C ALA A 124 4.10 -39.21 -6.17
N PRO A 125 4.78 -39.75 -7.18
CA PRO A 125 4.63 -39.30 -8.57
C PRO A 125 3.18 -39.23 -9.05
N GLU A 126 2.35 -40.18 -8.65
CA GLU A 126 0.93 -40.26 -9.00
C GLU A 126 0.14 -39.09 -8.41
N LEU A 127 0.45 -38.68 -7.18
CA LEU A 127 -0.16 -37.52 -6.53
C LEU A 127 0.27 -36.22 -7.24
N LYS A 128 1.56 -36.06 -7.53
CA LYS A 128 2.08 -34.91 -8.29
C LYS A 128 1.37 -34.78 -9.63
N HIS A 129 1.28 -35.87 -10.37
CA HIS A 129 0.58 -35.93 -11.65
C HIS A 129 -0.92 -35.59 -11.51
N SER A 130 -1.59 -36.09 -10.48
CA SER A 130 -2.99 -35.78 -10.19
C SER A 130 -3.20 -34.26 -9.93
N VAL A 131 -2.29 -33.64 -9.18
CA VAL A 131 -2.33 -32.18 -8.91
C VAL A 131 -2.11 -31.40 -10.19
N GLU A 132 -1.09 -31.74 -11.00
CA GLU A 132 -0.81 -31.09 -12.29
C GLU A 132 -2.01 -31.16 -13.25
N TYR A 133 -2.73 -32.30 -13.28
CA TYR A 133 -3.94 -32.44 -14.10
C TYR A 133 -5.15 -31.68 -13.58
N SER A 134 -5.21 -31.45 -12.27
CA SER A 134 -6.31 -30.73 -11.63
C SER A 134 -6.15 -29.20 -11.76
N PHE A 135 -4.90 -28.69 -11.85
CA PHE A 135 -4.59 -27.27 -11.82
C PHE A 135 -3.71 -26.90 -13.03
N PRO A 136 -4.30 -26.37 -14.10
CA PRO A 136 -3.61 -26.20 -15.36
C PRO A 136 -2.52 -25.11 -15.31
N ALA A 137 -1.46 -25.31 -16.07
CA ALA A 137 -0.50 -24.27 -16.43
C ALA A 137 -1.08 -23.35 -17.51
N SER A 138 -0.46 -22.20 -17.75
CA SER A 138 -0.88 -21.23 -18.76
C SER A 138 0.14 -21.11 -19.89
N VAL A 139 -0.32 -21.15 -21.14
CA VAL A 139 0.53 -20.86 -22.30
C VAL A 139 0.54 -19.35 -22.52
N LEU A 140 1.69 -18.70 -22.25
CA LEU A 140 1.87 -17.26 -22.42
C LEU A 140 2.04 -16.86 -23.90
N ALA A 141 2.78 -17.68 -24.66
CA ALA A 141 3.03 -17.45 -26.07
C ALA A 141 3.33 -18.77 -26.80
N SER A 142 3.18 -18.74 -28.12
CA SER A 142 3.55 -19.82 -29.04
C SER A 142 4.46 -19.23 -30.11
N LEU A 143 5.76 -19.51 -30.02
CA LEU A 143 6.82 -18.89 -30.80
C LEU A 143 7.17 -19.76 -31.98
N PRO A 144 7.16 -19.27 -33.23
CA PRO A 144 7.59 -20.04 -34.40
C PRO A 144 9.11 -20.27 -34.36
N ILE A 145 9.54 -21.48 -34.78
CA ILE A 145 10.96 -21.80 -34.98
C ILE A 145 11.35 -21.32 -36.38
N GLU A 146 12.29 -20.39 -36.44
CA GLU A 146 12.81 -19.75 -37.63
C GLU A 146 14.01 -20.54 -38.20
N ALA A 147 14.85 -21.12 -37.33
CA ALA A 147 16.01 -21.92 -37.72
C ALA A 147 16.39 -22.90 -36.60
N GLU A 148 17.15 -23.94 -36.98
CA GLU A 148 17.65 -24.95 -36.05
C GLU A 148 19.09 -25.35 -36.38
N ARG A 149 19.93 -25.60 -35.34
CA ARG A 149 21.30 -26.12 -35.48
C ARG A 149 21.65 -26.93 -34.24
N ASP A 150 21.97 -28.18 -34.38
CA ASP A 150 22.44 -29.08 -33.30
C ASP A 150 21.51 -29.09 -32.06
N GLY A 151 20.19 -29.05 -32.30
CA GLY A 151 19.17 -29.02 -31.28
C GLY A 151 18.94 -27.64 -30.63
N THR A 152 19.75 -26.65 -30.96
CA THR A 152 19.52 -25.24 -30.65
C THR A 152 18.50 -24.65 -31.63
N VAL A 153 17.44 -24.01 -31.16
CA VAL A 153 16.42 -23.40 -32.00
C VAL A 153 16.48 -21.88 -31.91
N LEU A 154 16.24 -21.24 -33.03
CA LEU A 154 16.04 -19.80 -33.11
C LEU A 154 14.54 -19.53 -33.20
N VAL A 155 13.97 -18.80 -32.27
CA VAL A 155 12.52 -18.55 -32.21
C VAL A 155 12.22 -17.05 -32.25
N ASP A 156 11.16 -16.70 -32.94
CA ASP A 156 10.61 -15.35 -32.95
C ASP A 156 9.88 -15.09 -31.64
N ALA A 157 10.38 -14.12 -30.85
CA ALA A 157 9.88 -13.82 -29.51
C ALA A 157 8.85 -12.69 -29.47
N ASP A 158 8.52 -12.05 -30.60
CA ASP A 158 7.66 -10.86 -30.63
C ASP A 158 6.29 -11.09 -29.94
N ALA A 159 5.68 -12.26 -30.16
CA ALA A 159 4.39 -12.61 -29.57
C ALA A 159 4.43 -12.75 -28.04
N LEU A 160 5.61 -12.95 -27.45
CA LEU A 160 5.80 -13.01 -26.00
C LEU A 160 5.94 -11.62 -25.38
N VAL A 161 6.58 -10.70 -26.08
CA VAL A 161 6.97 -9.39 -25.53
C VAL A 161 6.05 -8.25 -25.97
N LEU A 162 5.46 -8.30 -27.18
CA LEU A 162 4.54 -7.27 -27.67
C LEU A 162 3.11 -7.51 -27.18
N ARG A 163 2.93 -7.52 -25.86
CA ARG A 163 1.65 -7.69 -25.17
C ARG A 163 1.65 -6.95 -23.84
N ASP A 164 0.49 -6.55 -23.36
CA ASP A 164 0.30 -6.00 -22.00
C ASP A 164 0.57 -7.10 -20.95
N ALA A 165 1.83 -7.29 -20.59
CA ALA A 165 2.26 -8.31 -19.64
C ALA A 165 2.22 -7.81 -18.20
N PHE A 166 2.26 -6.50 -18.00
CA PHE A 166 2.10 -5.82 -16.71
C PHE A 166 0.63 -5.73 -16.27
N ASP A 167 -0.33 -5.94 -17.19
CA ASP A 167 -1.76 -5.74 -16.98
C ASP A 167 -2.13 -4.26 -16.73
N LEU A 168 -1.46 -3.35 -17.46
CA LEU A 168 -1.71 -1.92 -17.37
C LEU A 168 -3.15 -1.57 -17.79
N LEU A 169 -3.72 -2.27 -18.76
CA LEU A 169 -5.10 -2.07 -19.20
C LEU A 169 -6.12 -2.21 -18.07
N SER A 170 -5.91 -3.13 -17.15
CA SER A 170 -6.79 -3.30 -15.99
C SER A 170 -6.74 -2.08 -15.06
N GLN A 171 -5.58 -1.45 -14.92
CA GLN A 171 -5.40 -0.23 -14.13
C GLN A 171 -5.99 0.99 -14.85
N LEU A 172 -5.71 1.16 -16.13
CA LEU A 172 -6.24 2.26 -16.96
C LEU A 172 -7.77 2.24 -17.06
N ARG A 173 -8.36 1.06 -17.16
CA ARG A 173 -9.82 0.88 -17.23
C ARG A 173 -10.52 1.09 -15.88
N ARG A 174 -9.82 0.92 -14.79
CA ARG A 174 -10.33 1.05 -13.42
C ARG A 174 -9.30 1.72 -12.53
N PRO A 175 -9.10 3.02 -12.70
CA PRO A 175 -8.09 3.74 -11.92
C PRO A 175 -8.36 3.58 -10.43
N THR A 176 -7.30 3.54 -9.67
CA THR A 176 -7.33 3.49 -8.21
C THR A 176 -6.92 4.86 -7.67
N ARG A 177 -7.48 5.25 -6.54
CA ARG A 177 -7.11 6.48 -5.86
C ARG A 177 -6.55 6.15 -4.48
N ALA A 178 -5.45 6.81 -4.11
CA ALA A 178 -4.95 6.74 -2.74
C ALA A 178 -5.89 7.50 -1.80
N VAL A 179 -6.43 6.80 -0.80
CA VAL A 179 -7.26 7.38 0.25
C VAL A 179 -6.68 6.95 1.60
N GLY A 180 -6.13 7.88 2.37
CA GLY A 180 -5.56 7.59 3.68
C GLY A 180 -4.39 6.58 3.66
N GLY A 181 -3.57 6.57 2.61
CA GLY A 181 -2.47 5.62 2.43
C GLY A 181 -2.89 4.23 1.92
N VAL A 182 -4.18 4.00 1.70
CA VAL A 182 -4.73 2.76 1.13
C VAL A 182 -5.24 3.05 -0.27
N MET A 183 -4.89 2.18 -1.24
CA MET A 183 -5.40 2.30 -2.60
C MET A 183 -6.81 1.73 -2.70
N VAL A 184 -7.75 2.58 -3.02
CA VAL A 184 -9.16 2.21 -3.21
C VAL A 184 -9.50 2.29 -4.71
N ARG A 185 -10.03 1.20 -5.26
CA ARG A 185 -10.57 1.23 -6.62
C ARG A 185 -11.73 2.22 -6.70
N GLN A 186 -11.67 3.15 -7.64
CA GLN A 186 -12.81 4.00 -7.94
C GLN A 186 -13.95 3.13 -8.48
N GLN A 187 -15.09 3.16 -7.83
CA GLN A 187 -16.34 2.62 -8.39
C GLN A 187 -16.86 3.60 -9.45
N SER A 188 -16.17 3.68 -10.58
CA SER A 188 -16.70 4.39 -11.73
C SER A 188 -17.80 3.55 -12.38
N SER A 189 -18.90 4.16 -12.73
CA SER A 189 -20.05 3.50 -13.36
C SER A 189 -19.77 3.02 -14.79
N LYS A 190 -18.64 3.41 -15.39
CA LYS A 190 -18.22 3.04 -16.75
C LYS A 190 -16.71 2.85 -16.77
N ALA A 191 -16.25 1.65 -17.16
CA ALA A 191 -14.84 1.40 -17.41
C ALA A 191 -14.39 2.25 -18.63
N ALA A 192 -13.18 2.82 -18.55
CA ALA A 192 -12.60 3.50 -19.69
C ALA A 192 -12.30 2.50 -20.82
N ASP A 193 -12.33 2.98 -22.06
CA ASP A 193 -12.25 2.15 -23.28
C ASP A 193 -10.81 1.92 -23.78
N TRP A 194 -9.82 2.00 -22.90
CA TRP A 194 -8.42 1.78 -23.23
C TRP A 194 -8.18 0.42 -23.88
N ARG A 195 -7.38 0.40 -24.93
CA ARG A 195 -6.98 -0.78 -25.71
C ARG A 195 -5.51 -0.69 -26.13
N LEU A 196 -4.84 -1.83 -26.24
CA LEU A 196 -3.49 -1.91 -26.80
C LEU A 196 -3.54 -1.63 -28.32
N ASP A 197 -2.75 -0.68 -28.77
CA ASP A 197 -2.54 -0.34 -30.18
C ASP A 197 -1.27 -1.05 -30.68
N LYS A 198 -1.46 -2.16 -31.36
CA LYS A 198 -0.34 -3.00 -31.84
C LYS A 198 0.45 -2.35 -32.95
N ASP A 199 -0.17 -1.49 -33.76
CA ASP A 199 0.49 -0.85 -34.90
C ASP A 199 1.45 0.26 -34.44
N ARG A 200 1.25 0.79 -33.20
CA ARG A 200 2.11 1.78 -32.55
C ARG A 200 2.99 1.18 -31.45
N SER A 201 3.07 -0.16 -31.37
CA SER A 201 3.85 -0.86 -30.34
C SER A 201 5.04 -1.58 -30.98
N VAL A 202 6.22 -1.44 -30.37
CA VAL A 202 7.48 -1.98 -30.90
C VAL A 202 8.37 -2.49 -29.76
N ILE A 203 9.35 -3.34 -30.09
CA ILE A 203 10.44 -3.67 -29.18
C ILE A 203 11.40 -2.47 -29.15
N ASP A 204 11.71 -2.00 -27.96
CA ASP A 204 12.65 -0.90 -27.73
C ASP A 204 14.08 -1.45 -27.57
N LEU A 205 14.80 -1.57 -28.70
CA LEU A 205 16.14 -2.13 -28.69
C LEU A 205 17.14 -1.28 -27.89
N GLU A 206 16.98 0.04 -27.88
CA GLU A 206 17.89 0.94 -27.16
C GLU A 206 17.93 0.61 -25.65
N HIS A 207 16.81 0.11 -25.11
CA HIS A 207 16.64 -0.24 -23.71
C HIS A 207 16.60 -1.75 -23.47
N THR A 208 16.75 -2.57 -24.53
CA THR A 208 16.84 -4.04 -24.43
C THR A 208 18.29 -4.45 -24.23
N ALA A 209 18.57 -5.23 -23.20
CA ALA A 209 19.94 -5.59 -22.85
C ALA A 209 20.04 -7.04 -22.34
N SER A 210 21.24 -7.61 -22.44
CA SER A 210 21.54 -8.94 -21.90
C SER A 210 22.68 -8.84 -20.90
N PHE A 211 22.46 -9.39 -19.71
CA PHE A 211 23.42 -9.39 -18.61
C PHE A 211 23.82 -10.82 -18.25
N PRO A 212 24.86 -11.04 -17.42
CA PRO A 212 25.30 -12.38 -17.08
C PRO A 212 24.24 -13.26 -16.38
N LEU A 213 23.29 -12.66 -15.64
CA LEU A 213 22.27 -13.39 -14.88
C LEU A 213 20.85 -13.21 -15.43
N ASN A 214 20.63 -12.23 -16.30
CA ASN A 214 19.32 -11.91 -16.84
C ASN A 214 19.41 -11.37 -18.27
N THR A 215 18.34 -11.55 -19.02
CA THR A 215 18.10 -10.88 -20.30
C THR A 215 16.84 -10.05 -20.16
N GLU A 216 16.93 -8.77 -20.49
CA GLU A 216 15.90 -7.76 -20.31
C GLU A 216 15.42 -7.29 -21.69
N VAL A 217 14.13 -7.44 -21.94
CA VAL A 217 13.50 -6.96 -23.17
C VAL A 217 12.48 -5.90 -22.84
N GLU A 218 12.67 -4.71 -23.39
CA GLU A 218 11.73 -3.61 -23.28
C GLU A 218 10.80 -3.55 -24.48
N ALA A 219 9.49 -3.50 -24.23
CA ALA A 219 8.48 -3.28 -25.24
C ALA A 219 7.87 -1.89 -25.06
N LEU A 220 8.04 -0.99 -26.01
CA LEU A 220 7.33 0.28 -26.04
C LEU A 220 5.91 0.01 -26.54
N LEU A 221 4.96 -0.07 -25.62
CA LEU A 221 3.56 -0.33 -25.89
C LEU A 221 2.76 0.97 -25.89
N THR A 222 1.91 1.14 -26.89
CA THR A 222 0.98 2.27 -26.96
C THR A 222 -0.43 1.80 -26.68
N PHE A 223 -1.09 2.48 -25.77
CA PHE A 223 -2.49 2.29 -25.43
C PHE A 223 -3.30 3.44 -26.00
N ALA A 224 -4.46 3.15 -26.56
CA ALA A 224 -5.36 4.13 -27.19
C ALA A 224 -6.72 4.12 -26.52
N THR A 225 -7.37 5.28 -26.46
CA THR A 225 -8.75 5.47 -25.98
C THR A 225 -9.50 6.45 -26.87
N ASP A 226 -10.81 6.28 -26.99
CA ASP A 226 -11.69 7.22 -27.71
C ASP A 226 -12.17 8.35 -26.79
N SER A 227 -11.99 8.19 -25.46
CA SER A 227 -12.31 9.20 -24.45
C SER A 227 -11.08 10.07 -24.13
N GLU A 228 -11.25 11.36 -23.85
CA GLU A 228 -10.16 12.18 -23.32
C GLU A 228 -9.71 11.70 -21.95
N SER A 229 -8.42 11.63 -21.74
CA SER A 229 -7.77 11.23 -20.50
C SER A 229 -6.66 12.21 -20.12
N ASP A 230 -6.52 12.44 -18.83
CA ASP A 230 -5.46 13.27 -18.24
C ASP A 230 -4.63 12.42 -17.26
N LEU A 231 -3.70 11.64 -17.83
CA LEU A 231 -2.72 10.85 -17.09
C LEU A 231 -1.30 11.36 -17.28
N ASN A 232 -1.13 12.68 -17.50
CA ASN A 232 0.12 13.40 -17.80
C ASN A 232 0.71 13.10 -19.19
N GLN A 233 -0.01 12.41 -20.07
CA GLN A 233 0.42 12.17 -21.45
C GLN A 233 0.20 13.42 -22.32
N PRO A 234 1.03 13.63 -23.36
CA PRO A 234 0.91 14.80 -24.24
C PRO A 234 -0.29 14.74 -25.19
N ASP A 235 -0.75 13.54 -25.55
CA ASP A 235 -1.96 13.33 -26.37
C ASP A 235 -3.05 12.69 -25.48
N PRO A 236 -4.24 13.32 -25.35
CA PRO A 236 -5.29 12.84 -24.45
C PRO A 236 -5.85 11.44 -24.81
N HIS A 237 -5.56 10.95 -26.01
CA HIS A 237 -6.05 9.68 -26.53
C HIS A 237 -4.99 8.57 -26.61
N LEU A 238 -3.71 8.91 -26.39
CA LEU A 238 -2.59 7.98 -26.58
C LEU A 238 -1.65 8.01 -25.36
N LEU A 239 -1.35 6.82 -24.86
CA LEU A 239 -0.39 6.62 -23.78
C LEU A 239 0.65 5.59 -24.21
N SER A 240 1.93 5.96 -24.29
CA SER A 240 3.01 5.04 -24.59
C SER A 240 3.88 4.83 -23.36
N VAL A 241 4.10 3.56 -22.99
CA VAL A 241 4.95 3.17 -21.86
C VAL A 241 5.86 2.01 -22.26
N ARG A 242 7.01 1.91 -21.62
CA ARG A 242 7.86 0.72 -21.74
C ARG A 242 7.43 -0.33 -20.74
N GLU A 243 7.01 -1.49 -21.24
CA GLU A 243 6.85 -2.68 -20.41
C GLU A 243 8.11 -3.52 -20.43
N HIS A 244 8.46 -4.04 -19.29
CA HIS A 244 9.69 -4.73 -18.99
C HIS A 244 9.47 -6.22 -18.88
N HIS A 245 10.29 -7.00 -19.58
CA HIS A 245 10.29 -8.46 -19.58
C HIS A 245 11.67 -8.97 -19.18
N SER A 246 11.75 -9.62 -18.03
CA SER A 246 12.99 -10.11 -17.44
C SER A 246 13.02 -11.63 -17.46
N PHE A 247 14.06 -12.20 -18.07
CA PHE A 247 14.30 -13.64 -18.22
C PHE A 247 15.54 -14.03 -17.42
N LEU A 248 15.37 -14.88 -16.42
CA LEU A 248 16.46 -15.27 -15.51
C LEU A 248 16.58 -16.78 -15.41
N ALA A 249 17.83 -17.26 -15.24
CA ALA A 249 18.03 -18.62 -14.77
C ALA A 249 17.48 -18.78 -13.34
N LEU A 250 17.05 -20.00 -13.00
CA LEU A 250 16.67 -20.31 -11.61
C LEU A 250 17.85 -20.05 -10.65
N PRO A 251 17.56 -19.60 -9.42
CA PRO A 251 18.61 -19.44 -8.38
C PRO A 251 19.36 -20.74 -8.14
N ALA A 252 20.63 -20.60 -7.76
CA ALA A 252 21.45 -21.74 -7.39
C ALA A 252 20.84 -22.54 -6.23
N PRO A 253 20.94 -23.88 -6.20
CA PRO A 253 20.44 -24.69 -5.09
C PRO A 253 20.99 -24.27 -3.73
N GLY A 254 20.35 -24.71 -2.64
CA GLY A 254 20.83 -24.52 -1.27
C GLY A 254 20.21 -23.32 -0.53
N TYR A 255 19.15 -22.70 -1.07
CA TYR A 255 18.30 -21.81 -0.28
C TYR A 255 17.38 -22.65 0.62
N GLU A 256 17.36 -22.32 1.90
CA GLU A 256 16.48 -22.95 2.88
C GLU A 256 15.24 -22.07 3.08
N ALA A 257 14.12 -22.49 2.49
CA ALA A 257 12.84 -21.79 2.66
C ALA A 257 12.39 -21.85 4.14
N LEU A 258 11.85 -20.75 4.65
CA LEU A 258 11.36 -20.65 6.02
C LEU A 258 9.83 -20.54 6.01
N GLU A 259 9.15 -21.43 6.75
CA GLU A 259 7.72 -21.32 6.96
C GLU A 259 7.37 -20.14 7.85
N GLN A 260 6.29 -19.45 7.50
CA GLN A 260 5.81 -18.30 8.25
C GLN A 260 5.23 -18.70 9.60
N ASP A 261 5.65 -18.01 10.65
CA ASP A 261 4.94 -18.01 11.93
C ASP A 261 3.89 -16.89 11.91
N PRO A 262 2.61 -17.16 12.17
CA PRO A 262 1.56 -16.14 12.13
C PRO A 262 1.76 -15.01 13.15
N ARG A 263 2.67 -15.15 14.10
CA ARG A 263 3.02 -14.14 15.11
C ARG A 263 4.15 -13.20 14.68
N VAL A 264 4.68 -13.39 13.46
CA VAL A 264 5.79 -12.58 12.90
C VAL A 264 5.40 -12.11 11.50
N GLY A 265 5.34 -10.80 11.29
CA GLY A 265 4.87 -10.18 10.05
C GLY A 265 5.94 -10.19 8.96
N PHE A 266 6.02 -11.27 8.22
CA PHE A 266 6.78 -11.35 6.97
C PHE A 266 5.85 -11.44 5.78
N ILE A 267 6.19 -10.76 4.69
CA ILE A 267 5.60 -10.99 3.39
C ILE A 267 5.91 -12.42 2.97
N SER A 268 4.95 -13.13 2.40
CA SER A 268 5.10 -14.54 2.09
C SER A 268 4.57 -14.91 0.71
N VAL A 269 5.11 -15.96 0.13
CA VAL A 269 4.49 -16.71 -0.96
C VAL A 269 3.62 -17.81 -0.39
N SER A 270 2.43 -18.03 -0.94
CA SER A 270 1.50 -19.04 -0.47
C SER A 270 1.17 -20.05 -1.55
N PHE A 271 0.95 -21.29 -1.15
CA PHE A 271 0.52 -22.39 -2.04
C PHE A 271 -0.23 -23.47 -1.26
N GLN A 272 -1.06 -24.24 -1.95
CA GLN A 272 -1.68 -25.42 -1.40
C GLN A 272 -0.80 -26.65 -1.68
N ASP A 273 -0.44 -27.38 -0.62
CA ASP A 273 0.39 -28.58 -0.71
C ASP A 273 -0.46 -29.84 -0.40
N PHE A 274 -0.84 -30.54 -1.44
CA PHE A 274 -1.68 -31.76 -1.36
C PHE A 274 -0.96 -32.96 -0.75
N SER A 275 0.34 -32.86 -0.47
CA SER A 275 1.10 -33.87 0.28
C SER A 275 1.05 -33.69 1.79
N GLN A 276 0.39 -32.60 2.28
CA GLN A 276 0.27 -32.38 3.73
C GLN A 276 -0.55 -33.49 4.42
N PRO A 277 -0.18 -33.86 5.65
CA PRO A 277 -1.00 -34.72 6.50
C PRO A 277 -2.41 -34.13 6.70
N TYR A 278 -3.42 -34.99 6.88
CA TYR A 278 -4.82 -34.57 7.02
C TYR A 278 -5.12 -33.74 8.26
N ASP A 279 -4.22 -33.73 9.25
CA ASP A 279 -4.31 -32.93 10.48
C ASP A 279 -3.59 -31.58 10.37
N ARG A 280 -3.06 -31.22 9.16
CA ARG A 280 -2.39 -29.96 8.86
C ARG A 280 -3.16 -29.14 7.85
N PRO A 281 -3.06 -27.79 7.90
CA PRO A 281 -3.60 -26.94 6.86
C PRO A 281 -2.98 -27.27 5.49
N LEU A 282 -3.82 -27.26 4.46
CA LEU A 282 -3.38 -27.46 3.09
C LEU A 282 -2.52 -26.29 2.58
N THR A 283 -2.87 -25.05 2.99
CA THR A 283 -2.15 -23.84 2.58
C THR A 283 -0.91 -23.67 3.44
N ARG A 284 0.21 -23.49 2.78
CA ARG A 284 1.52 -23.19 3.37
C ARG A 284 1.96 -21.80 2.95
N TYR A 285 2.73 -21.14 3.80
CA TYR A 285 3.29 -19.82 3.59
C TYR A 285 4.79 -19.88 3.80
N LEU A 286 5.57 -19.40 2.81
CA LEU A 286 7.02 -19.29 2.92
C LEU A 286 7.41 -17.82 2.90
N VAL A 287 8.18 -17.39 3.90
CA VAL A 287 8.57 -15.99 4.04
C VAL A 287 9.48 -15.53 2.90
N GLN A 288 9.28 -14.29 2.46
CA GLN A 288 10.18 -13.65 1.52
C GLN A 288 11.41 -13.13 2.28
N ARG A 289 12.59 -13.58 1.89
CA ARG A 289 13.84 -13.10 2.48
C ARG A 289 15.04 -13.31 1.55
N TRP A 290 16.09 -12.55 1.77
CA TRP A 290 17.37 -12.71 1.09
C TRP A 290 18.09 -13.96 1.57
N ARG A 291 18.83 -14.60 0.66
CA ARG A 291 19.78 -15.64 1.04
C ARG A 291 20.95 -15.00 1.80
N LEU A 292 21.06 -15.27 3.09
CA LEU A 292 22.12 -14.75 3.94
C LEU A 292 22.73 -15.91 4.74
N GLN A 293 24.01 -16.14 4.57
CA GLN A 293 24.76 -17.23 5.21
C GLN A 293 26.02 -16.67 5.85
N LYS A 294 26.34 -17.08 7.07
CA LYS A 294 27.57 -16.68 7.77
C LYS A 294 28.80 -17.21 7.04
N LYS A 295 29.81 -16.36 6.91
CA LYS A 295 31.15 -16.76 6.43
C LYS A 295 31.82 -17.70 7.42
N ASP A 296 31.61 -17.47 8.71
CA ASP A 296 32.02 -18.38 9.81
C ASP A 296 30.76 -18.83 10.57
N PRO A 297 30.19 -19.99 10.24
CA PRO A 297 28.94 -20.48 10.87
C PRO A 297 29.08 -20.74 12.38
N GLY A 298 30.31 -20.95 12.91
CA GLY A 298 30.56 -21.17 14.33
C GLY A 298 30.65 -19.89 15.16
N ALA A 299 30.87 -18.75 14.52
CA ALA A 299 30.99 -17.47 15.22
C ALA A 299 29.63 -16.91 15.65
N ALA A 300 29.57 -16.34 16.86
CA ALA A 300 28.38 -15.62 17.33
C ALA A 300 28.04 -14.45 16.40
N LEU A 301 29.05 -13.71 15.94
CA LEU A 301 28.97 -12.60 15.00
C LEU A 301 29.92 -12.83 13.84
N SER A 302 29.43 -12.88 12.61
CA SER A 302 30.20 -13.12 11.38
C SER A 302 29.80 -12.18 10.27
N GLU A 303 30.70 -11.89 9.34
CA GLU A 303 30.28 -11.34 8.05
C GLU A 303 29.47 -12.38 7.27
N PRO A 304 28.53 -11.96 6.39
CA PRO A 304 27.89 -12.88 5.47
C PRO A 304 28.86 -13.31 4.35
N MET A 305 28.63 -14.47 3.77
CA MET A 305 29.35 -14.92 2.58
C MET A 305 29.15 -13.94 1.40
N LYS A 306 27.90 -13.46 1.22
CA LYS A 306 27.51 -12.43 0.27
C LYS A 306 26.65 -11.42 1.01
N PRO A 307 27.06 -10.15 1.14
CA PRO A 307 26.23 -9.12 1.74
C PRO A 307 25.04 -8.77 0.84
N ILE A 308 23.97 -8.26 1.43
CA ILE A 308 22.89 -7.61 0.72
C ILE A 308 23.39 -6.22 0.33
N VAL A 309 23.39 -5.89 -0.96
CA VAL A 309 23.90 -4.60 -1.46
C VAL A 309 22.78 -3.89 -2.19
N PHE A 310 22.50 -2.65 -1.81
CA PHE A 310 21.60 -1.75 -2.54
C PHE A 310 22.39 -0.58 -3.08
N TYR A 311 21.96 -0.09 -4.23
CA TYR A 311 22.62 0.99 -4.95
C TYR A 311 21.71 2.22 -5.02
N LEU A 312 22.23 3.37 -4.62
CA LEU A 312 21.53 4.63 -4.68
C LEU A 312 21.50 5.16 -6.12
N ASP A 313 20.32 5.50 -6.60
CA ASP A 313 20.11 6.18 -7.89
C ASP A 313 20.80 7.55 -7.83
N ARG A 314 21.58 7.88 -8.86
CA ARG A 314 22.25 9.17 -9.00
C ARG A 314 21.29 10.35 -9.14
N ALA A 315 20.03 10.09 -9.49
CA ALA A 315 18.98 11.10 -9.55
C ALA A 315 18.53 11.61 -8.17
N ILE A 316 18.87 10.90 -7.08
CA ILE A 316 18.56 11.37 -5.72
C ILE A 316 19.46 12.57 -5.41
N PRO A 317 18.92 13.77 -5.14
CA PRO A 317 19.74 14.94 -4.84
C PRO A 317 20.34 14.87 -3.43
N GLU A 318 21.48 15.54 -3.20
CA GLU A 318 21.93 15.81 -1.83
C GLU A 318 21.06 16.93 -1.21
N PRO A 319 20.81 16.92 0.09
CA PRO A 319 21.26 15.98 1.12
C PRO A 319 20.36 14.73 1.29
N VAL A 320 19.35 14.61 0.47
CA VAL A 320 18.36 13.50 0.48
C VAL A 320 19.06 12.15 0.33
N ARG A 321 20.05 12.05 -0.56
CA ARG A 321 20.83 10.84 -0.82
C ARG A 321 21.58 10.38 0.42
N SER A 322 22.24 11.30 1.13
CA SER A 322 22.94 11.01 2.39
C SER A 322 21.98 10.54 3.48
N ALA A 323 20.80 11.17 3.62
CA ALA A 323 19.77 10.75 4.56
C ALA A 323 19.21 9.35 4.22
N ALA A 324 18.97 9.07 2.95
CA ALA A 324 18.50 7.76 2.49
C ALA A 324 19.53 6.66 2.79
N ARG A 325 20.82 6.91 2.52
CA ARG A 325 21.93 6.00 2.88
C ARG A 325 21.95 5.71 4.37
N MET A 326 21.86 6.73 5.19
CA MET A 326 21.86 6.60 6.65
C MET A 326 20.69 5.75 7.14
N GLY A 327 19.46 6.05 6.69
CA GLY A 327 18.25 5.31 7.08
C GLY A 327 18.31 3.84 6.67
N ALA A 328 18.75 3.55 5.45
CA ALA A 328 18.92 2.18 4.98
C ALA A 328 19.92 1.38 5.83
N LEU A 329 21.04 1.99 6.22
CA LEU A 329 22.09 1.34 7.03
C LEU A 329 21.66 1.06 8.48
N TRP A 330 20.60 1.67 9.01
CA TRP A 330 20.09 1.37 10.35
C TRP A 330 19.75 -0.12 10.54
N TRP A 331 19.38 -0.84 9.49
CA TRP A 331 19.07 -2.27 9.55
C TRP A 331 20.25 -3.14 9.98
N ASN A 332 21.50 -2.68 9.83
CA ASN A 332 22.65 -3.42 10.34
C ASN A 332 22.56 -3.63 11.86
N GLN A 333 21.89 -2.74 12.61
CA GLN A 333 21.63 -2.93 14.04
C GLN A 333 20.79 -4.18 14.33
N ALA A 334 19.81 -4.50 13.47
CA ALA A 334 19.01 -5.70 13.59
C ALA A 334 19.77 -6.95 13.11
N PHE A 335 20.55 -6.83 12.04
CA PHE A 335 21.38 -7.92 11.55
C PHE A 335 22.50 -8.31 12.54
N GLU A 336 23.08 -7.35 13.26
CA GLU A 336 24.06 -7.66 14.32
C GLU A 336 23.42 -8.49 15.44
N GLN A 337 22.18 -8.20 15.84
CA GLN A 337 21.44 -9.04 16.78
C GLN A 337 21.16 -10.44 16.21
N ALA A 338 20.96 -10.56 14.90
CA ALA A 338 20.82 -11.85 14.22
C ALA A 338 22.14 -12.60 14.02
N GLY A 339 23.27 -12.01 14.42
CA GLY A 339 24.59 -12.60 14.34
C GLY A 339 25.38 -12.28 13.06
N PHE A 340 25.01 -11.21 12.34
CA PHE A 340 25.70 -10.77 11.12
C PHE A 340 26.22 -9.35 11.28
N LYS A 341 27.52 -9.13 11.02
CA LYS A 341 28.06 -7.77 10.87
C LYS A 341 28.19 -7.42 9.39
N ASN A 342 27.98 -6.15 9.05
CA ASN A 342 28.07 -5.66 7.66
C ASN A 342 27.16 -6.44 6.70
N ALA A 343 25.98 -6.86 7.15
CA ALA A 343 25.05 -7.67 6.36
C ALA A 343 24.47 -6.88 5.19
N LEU A 344 24.20 -5.58 5.44
CA LEU A 344 23.65 -4.65 4.46
C LEU A 344 24.69 -3.58 4.11
N ARG A 345 24.88 -3.34 2.82
CA ARG A 345 25.73 -2.27 2.27
C ARG A 345 24.92 -1.38 1.37
N ILE A 346 25.18 -0.09 1.41
CA ILE A 346 24.57 0.91 0.55
C ILE A 346 25.67 1.62 -0.21
N GLU A 347 25.68 1.45 -1.52
CA GLU A 347 26.71 1.97 -2.42
C GLU A 347 26.06 2.91 -3.45
N ASP A 348 26.84 3.75 -4.10
CA ASP A 348 26.34 4.50 -5.26
C ASP A 348 26.35 3.58 -6.49
N LEU A 349 25.32 3.71 -7.35
CA LEU A 349 25.28 2.95 -8.59
C LEU A 349 26.54 3.24 -9.42
N PRO A 350 27.34 2.23 -9.80
CA PRO A 350 28.55 2.44 -10.58
C PRO A 350 28.29 3.22 -11.88
N GLU A 351 29.30 3.96 -12.34
CA GLU A 351 29.17 4.68 -13.61
C GLU A 351 29.04 3.69 -14.77
N GLY A 352 28.02 3.91 -15.63
CA GLY A 352 27.72 3.00 -16.72
C GLY A 352 27.04 1.69 -16.33
N ALA A 353 26.75 1.47 -15.03
CA ALA A 353 25.93 0.33 -14.63
C ALA A 353 24.47 0.59 -15.00
N ASP A 354 23.82 -0.43 -15.52
CA ASP A 354 22.42 -0.41 -15.85
C ASP A 354 21.60 -0.94 -14.66
N PRO A 355 20.62 -0.18 -14.15
CA PRO A 355 19.76 -0.65 -13.06
C PRO A 355 18.85 -1.84 -13.43
N MET A 356 18.73 -2.18 -14.71
CA MET A 356 18.05 -3.39 -15.17
C MET A 356 18.88 -4.68 -14.96
N ASP A 357 20.18 -4.57 -14.75
CA ASP A 357 20.99 -5.71 -14.33
C ASP A 357 20.60 -6.14 -12.91
N ILE A 358 20.06 -7.36 -12.80
CA ILE A 358 19.52 -7.91 -11.55
C ILE A 358 20.54 -7.91 -10.38
N ARG A 359 21.82 -7.72 -10.67
CA ARG A 359 22.88 -7.62 -9.66
C ARG A 359 22.85 -6.31 -8.88
N TYR A 360 22.06 -5.31 -9.34
CA TYR A 360 21.98 -3.98 -8.74
C TYR A 360 20.58 -3.69 -8.17
N PRO A 361 20.19 -4.24 -7.00
CA PRO A 361 19.03 -3.74 -6.27
C PRO A 361 19.18 -2.25 -5.99
N THR A 362 18.13 -1.45 -6.22
CA THR A 362 18.27 0.01 -6.21
C THR A 362 17.34 0.71 -5.23
N ILE A 363 17.78 1.87 -4.74
CA ILE A 363 16.95 2.88 -4.09
C ILE A 363 16.81 4.01 -5.10
N GLN A 364 15.59 4.26 -5.60
CA GLN A 364 15.30 5.14 -6.73
C GLN A 364 14.54 6.39 -6.31
N TRP A 365 14.73 7.46 -7.09
CA TRP A 365 13.97 8.70 -6.98
C TRP A 365 12.82 8.70 -7.98
N THR A 366 11.57 8.69 -7.49
CA THR A 366 10.39 8.58 -8.34
C THR A 366 9.67 9.92 -8.42
N ASN A 367 9.51 10.42 -9.63
CA ASN A 367 8.82 11.68 -9.91
C ASN A 367 7.37 11.41 -10.36
N ARG A 368 6.41 12.14 -9.80
CA ARG A 368 5.00 12.12 -10.17
C ARG A 368 4.47 13.54 -10.31
N SER A 369 3.30 13.71 -10.91
CA SER A 369 2.63 15.01 -11.05
C SER A 369 2.11 15.58 -9.74
N GLY A 370 1.95 14.75 -8.73
CA GLY A 370 1.50 15.11 -7.39
C GLY A 370 2.12 14.23 -6.32
N ARG A 371 1.77 14.50 -5.07
CA ARG A 371 2.18 13.73 -3.92
C ARG A 371 1.65 12.28 -4.01
N GLY A 372 2.55 11.32 -4.05
CA GLY A 372 2.25 9.91 -4.14
C GLY A 372 2.70 9.12 -2.91
N TRP A 373 3.22 7.96 -3.15
CA TRP A 373 3.70 6.97 -2.17
C TRP A 373 5.18 6.66 -2.40
N SER A 374 5.85 6.21 -1.36
CA SER A 374 7.09 5.45 -1.46
C SER A 374 6.76 3.97 -1.30
N VAL A 375 7.55 3.08 -1.85
CA VAL A 375 7.30 1.64 -1.80
C VAL A 375 8.60 0.85 -1.93
N GLY A 376 8.74 -0.22 -1.13
CA GLY A 376 9.72 -1.27 -1.33
C GLY A 376 9.08 -2.49 -1.98
N GLN A 377 9.62 -2.95 -3.11
CA GLN A 377 9.14 -4.12 -3.85
C GLN A 377 10.28 -5.11 -4.08
N SER A 378 9.97 -6.41 -4.03
CA SER A 378 10.95 -7.48 -4.25
C SER A 378 10.46 -8.43 -5.33
N HIS A 379 11.36 -8.86 -6.22
CA HIS A 379 11.18 -10.05 -7.05
C HIS A 379 11.64 -11.29 -6.30
N VAL A 380 10.78 -12.27 -6.23
CA VAL A 380 11.04 -13.51 -5.48
C VAL A 380 10.93 -14.75 -6.36
N ASP A 381 11.61 -15.82 -5.96
CA ASP A 381 11.31 -17.14 -6.49
C ASP A 381 9.97 -17.64 -5.88
N PRO A 382 8.89 -17.76 -6.67
CA PRO A 382 7.59 -18.12 -6.12
C PRO A 382 7.52 -19.56 -5.58
N ARG A 383 8.59 -20.35 -5.76
CA ARG A 383 8.68 -21.72 -5.20
C ARG A 383 9.16 -21.72 -3.76
N THR A 384 9.97 -20.72 -3.36
CA THR A 384 10.75 -20.75 -2.12
C THR A 384 10.64 -19.50 -1.27
N GLY A 385 10.25 -18.36 -1.84
CA GLY A 385 10.27 -17.04 -1.19
C GLY A 385 11.68 -16.40 -1.16
N GLU A 386 12.67 -16.96 -1.85
CA GLU A 386 13.99 -16.31 -1.97
C GLU A 386 13.87 -14.99 -2.73
N ILE A 387 14.30 -13.88 -2.10
CA ILE A 387 14.35 -12.58 -2.78
C ILE A 387 15.54 -12.57 -3.74
N ILE A 388 15.25 -12.28 -5.01
CA ILE A 388 16.24 -12.29 -6.10
C ILE A 388 16.71 -10.87 -6.42
N HIS A 389 15.78 -9.93 -6.44
CA HIS A 389 16.03 -8.52 -6.73
C HIS A 389 15.02 -7.67 -5.97
N ALA A 390 15.35 -6.40 -5.74
CA ALA A 390 14.42 -5.48 -5.09
C ALA A 390 14.66 -4.03 -5.49
N VAL A 391 13.61 -3.23 -5.42
CA VAL A 391 13.64 -1.79 -5.68
C VAL A 391 12.90 -1.06 -4.58
N VAL A 392 13.54 -0.04 -4.02
CA VAL A 392 12.92 0.97 -3.16
C VAL A 392 12.66 2.22 -4.00
N GLN A 393 11.43 2.69 -4.04
CA GLN A 393 11.03 3.91 -4.73
C GLN A 393 10.71 4.98 -3.70
N LEU A 394 11.47 6.08 -3.71
CA LEU A 394 11.25 7.25 -2.86
C LEU A 394 10.52 8.34 -3.65
N ASP A 395 9.38 8.80 -3.16
CA ASP A 395 8.59 9.86 -3.79
C ASP A 395 9.28 11.22 -3.67
N SER A 396 9.53 11.87 -4.82
CA SER A 396 10.22 13.17 -4.88
C SER A 396 9.42 14.31 -4.24
N HIS A 397 8.11 14.17 -4.10
CA HIS A 397 7.26 15.16 -3.42
C HIS A 397 7.38 15.09 -1.89
N ARG A 398 8.01 14.03 -1.34
CA ARG A 398 8.08 13.82 0.12
C ARG A 398 8.70 15.02 0.85
N MET A 399 9.80 15.57 0.32
CA MET A 399 10.44 16.73 0.94
C MET A 399 9.53 17.96 0.93
N ARG A 400 8.80 18.20 -0.18
CA ARG A 400 7.83 19.32 -0.27
C ARG A 400 6.66 19.15 0.69
N THR A 401 6.13 17.93 0.78
CA THR A 401 5.05 17.59 1.73
C THR A 401 5.48 17.85 3.18
N MET A 402 6.67 17.40 3.55
CA MET A 402 7.20 17.64 4.89
C MET A 402 7.48 19.12 5.16
N ASN A 403 8.03 19.85 4.19
CA ASN A 403 8.22 21.28 4.32
C ASN A 403 6.89 22.01 4.58
N ASN A 404 5.85 21.73 3.79
CA ASN A 404 4.51 22.30 4.00
C ASN A 404 3.93 21.98 5.36
N TYR A 405 4.14 20.74 5.83
CA TYR A 405 3.69 20.31 7.16
C TYR A 405 4.39 21.12 8.26
N TRP A 406 5.71 21.23 8.22
CA TRP A 406 6.49 21.94 9.23
C TRP A 406 6.21 23.44 9.22
N GLU A 407 6.10 24.05 8.07
CA GLU A 407 5.70 25.46 7.96
C GLU A 407 4.27 25.72 8.47
N ALA A 408 3.38 24.71 8.43
CA ALA A 408 2.04 24.82 9.00
C ALA A 408 2.03 24.77 10.54
N VAL A 409 2.90 23.94 11.15
CA VAL A 409 2.91 23.72 12.62
C VAL A 409 3.94 24.56 13.36
N MET A 410 4.86 25.21 12.66
CA MET A 410 5.87 26.11 13.19
C MET A 410 5.45 27.56 12.95
N PRO A 411 4.89 28.29 13.95
CA PRO A 411 4.69 29.72 13.81
C PRO A 411 6.08 30.39 13.71
N SER A 412 6.50 30.68 12.52
CA SER A 412 7.78 31.33 12.29
C SER A 412 7.69 32.80 12.66
N GLY A 413 8.22 33.15 13.82
CA GLY A 413 8.76 34.50 14.03
C GLY A 413 10.05 34.67 13.22
N ARG A 414 9.98 34.54 11.89
CA ARG A 414 11.10 34.87 11.01
C ARG A 414 11.21 36.39 10.87
N ASP A 415 11.77 37.03 11.89
CA ASP A 415 12.26 38.41 11.79
C ASP A 415 13.67 38.48 11.13
N SER A 416 14.19 37.39 10.63
CA SER A 416 15.51 37.36 10.01
C SER A 416 15.44 36.81 8.60
N ALA A 417 15.89 37.68 7.65
CA ALA A 417 16.22 37.35 6.29
C ALA A 417 17.46 36.40 6.24
N GLU A 418 17.34 35.19 6.76
CA GLU A 418 18.29 34.13 6.47
C GLU A 418 17.76 33.34 5.30
N PRO A 419 18.51 33.23 4.19
CA PRO A 419 18.08 32.43 3.06
C PRO A 419 17.97 30.99 3.51
N ALA A 420 16.76 30.41 3.39
CA ALA A 420 16.60 28.97 3.41
C ALA A 420 17.49 28.39 2.30
N MET A 421 18.34 27.42 2.62
CA MET A 421 19.06 26.53 1.70
C MET A 421 20.50 26.86 1.25
N ASP A 422 21.31 27.63 1.95
CA ASP A 422 22.73 27.78 1.58
C ASP A 422 23.74 27.07 2.50
N THR A 423 23.31 26.22 3.43
CA THR A 423 24.26 25.48 4.31
C THR A 423 24.03 23.96 4.28
N PHE A 424 24.31 23.36 3.15
CA PHE A 424 24.43 21.90 3.02
C PHE A 424 25.75 21.30 3.52
N ALA A 425 26.59 22.08 4.15
CA ALA A 425 27.91 21.63 4.65
C ALA A 425 27.81 21.22 6.11
N ALA A 426 27.48 20.01 6.41
CA ALA A 426 27.83 19.19 7.59
C ALA A 426 26.74 18.14 7.92
N LEU A 427 26.60 17.13 7.06
CA LEU A 427 25.76 15.95 7.35
C LEU A 427 26.51 14.85 8.12
N ASP A 428 27.78 15.03 8.41
CA ASP A 428 28.56 14.00 9.12
C ASP A 428 28.17 13.81 10.59
N ASN A 429 27.34 14.71 11.15
CA ASN A 429 26.79 14.58 12.50
C ASN A 429 25.39 15.20 12.51
N LEU A 430 24.35 14.42 12.23
CA LEU A 430 22.97 14.79 12.50
C LEU A 430 22.75 14.85 14.02
N ASP A 431 23.12 15.97 14.62
CA ASP A 431 22.79 16.28 16.00
C ASP A 431 21.30 16.69 16.06
N PRO A 432 20.47 16.02 16.91
CA PRO A 432 19.01 16.20 16.92
C PRO A 432 18.51 17.55 17.45
N GLY A 433 19.29 18.59 17.37
CA GLY A 433 19.00 19.80 18.17
C GLY A 433 18.49 21.04 17.45
N THR A 434 18.61 21.23 16.14
CA THR A 434 18.28 22.54 15.53
C THR A 434 17.91 22.47 14.06
N GLY A 435 16.70 22.94 13.72
CA GLY A 435 16.30 23.30 12.37
C GLY A 435 15.30 22.33 11.71
N GLU A 436 14.36 22.89 10.97
CA GLU A 436 13.30 22.22 10.21
C GLU A 436 13.89 21.20 9.21
N GLU A 437 14.98 21.53 8.55
CA GLU A 437 15.65 20.70 7.57
C GLU A 437 16.16 19.39 8.16
N LYS A 438 16.74 19.42 9.36
CA LYS A 438 17.19 18.20 10.05
C LYS A 438 16.05 17.26 10.34
N VAL A 439 14.90 17.78 10.77
CA VAL A 439 13.70 16.97 11.05
C VAL A 439 13.16 16.34 9.76
N MET A 440 13.16 17.08 8.65
CA MET A 440 12.77 16.56 7.34
C MET A 440 13.70 15.44 6.86
N LEU A 441 15.02 15.60 7.03
CA LEU A 441 16.01 14.58 6.69
C LEU A 441 15.92 13.34 7.61
N GLN A 442 15.65 13.53 8.91
CA GLN A 442 15.37 12.44 9.82
C GLN A 442 14.14 11.64 9.38
N ARG A 443 13.06 12.33 8.98
CA ARG A 443 11.87 11.65 8.45
C ARG A 443 12.15 10.88 7.16
N LEU A 444 12.98 11.45 6.28
CA LEU A 444 13.37 10.76 5.05
C LEU A 444 14.24 9.53 5.33
N ALA A 445 15.18 9.63 6.27
CA ALA A 445 15.95 8.48 6.71
C ALA A 445 15.05 7.38 7.30
N LEU A 446 14.07 7.76 8.12
CA LEU A 446 13.07 6.83 8.67
C LEU A 446 12.21 6.22 7.56
N LEU A 447 11.76 7.01 6.58
CA LEU A 447 11.01 6.49 5.42
C LEU A 447 11.85 5.49 4.62
N THR A 448 13.11 5.83 4.32
CA THR A 448 13.99 4.90 3.60
C THR A 448 14.23 3.63 4.41
N CYS A 449 14.38 3.73 5.73
CA CYS A 449 14.48 2.57 6.61
C CYS A 449 13.21 1.71 6.54
N HIS A 450 12.03 2.33 6.53
CA HIS A 450 10.74 1.65 6.38
C HIS A 450 10.66 0.87 5.06
N GLU A 451 10.91 1.52 3.93
CA GLU A 451 10.85 0.87 2.61
C GLU A 451 11.92 -0.23 2.47
N MET A 452 13.08 -0.04 3.09
CA MET A 452 14.09 -1.10 3.21
C MET A 452 13.57 -2.31 4.00
N GLY A 453 12.73 -2.11 5.03
CA GLY A 453 12.10 -3.19 5.76
C GLY A 453 11.23 -4.09 4.87
N HIS A 454 10.47 -3.50 3.96
CA HIS A 454 9.68 -4.26 2.99
C HIS A 454 10.56 -5.11 2.06
N VAL A 455 11.64 -4.56 1.54
CA VAL A 455 12.57 -5.31 0.68
C VAL A 455 13.49 -6.26 1.46
N LEU A 456 13.42 -6.26 2.78
CA LEU A 456 13.97 -7.29 3.66
C LEU A 456 12.92 -8.34 4.05
N GLY A 457 11.70 -8.23 3.54
CA GLY A 457 10.61 -9.19 3.71
C GLY A 457 9.59 -8.83 4.78
N LEU A 458 9.65 -7.67 5.43
CA LEU A 458 8.76 -7.32 6.53
C LEU A 458 7.45 -6.68 6.06
N GLU A 459 6.34 -7.07 6.70
CA GLU A 459 5.04 -6.40 6.60
C GLU A 459 4.95 -5.22 7.57
N HIS A 460 3.95 -4.35 7.39
CA HIS A 460 3.63 -3.31 8.37
C HIS A 460 3.35 -3.91 9.76
N ASN A 461 3.64 -3.14 10.80
CA ASN A 461 3.26 -3.46 12.17
C ASN A 461 2.72 -2.24 12.90
N PHE A 462 1.47 -1.84 12.61
CA PHE A 462 0.80 -0.70 13.23
C PHE A 462 0.35 -0.96 14.69
N VAL A 463 0.71 -2.10 15.27
CA VAL A 463 0.59 -2.36 16.71
C VAL A 463 1.85 -1.93 17.47
N ALA A 464 2.92 -1.61 16.76
CA ALA A 464 4.22 -1.32 17.35
C ALA A 464 4.24 -0.02 18.19
N SER A 465 3.34 0.93 17.93
CA SER A 465 3.10 2.11 18.77
C SER A 465 2.80 1.74 20.24
N THR A 466 2.16 0.58 20.48
CA THR A 466 1.74 0.15 21.84
C THR A 466 2.88 -0.23 22.78
N TYR A 467 4.09 -0.40 22.28
CA TYR A 467 5.29 -0.65 23.08
C TYR A 467 6.43 0.34 22.76
N GLY A 468 6.05 1.58 22.57
CA GLY A 468 6.91 2.71 22.24
C GLY A 468 7.04 2.87 20.73
N ARG A 469 8.15 3.39 20.22
CA ARG A 469 8.47 3.37 18.78
C ARG A 469 9.08 2.02 18.43
N GLY A 470 8.24 0.99 18.48
CA GLY A 470 8.66 -0.40 18.46
C GLY A 470 9.13 -0.93 17.12
N SER A 471 8.74 -0.29 16.01
CA SER A 471 9.09 -0.73 14.66
C SER A 471 9.13 0.41 13.67
N VAL A 472 10.10 0.42 12.77
CA VAL A 472 10.09 1.31 11.59
C VAL A 472 9.02 0.90 10.58
N MET A 473 8.44 -0.31 10.71
CA MET A 473 7.34 -0.79 9.87
C MET A 473 5.97 -0.23 10.30
N ASP A 474 5.95 0.71 11.24
CA ASP A 474 4.81 1.53 11.62
C ASP A 474 4.84 2.88 10.89
N TYR A 475 3.68 3.55 10.81
CA TYR A 475 3.57 4.92 10.35
C TYR A 475 3.42 5.83 11.55
N PHE A 476 4.51 6.47 11.97
CA PHE A 476 4.48 7.35 13.13
C PHE A 476 3.96 8.74 12.79
N ALA A 477 3.02 9.23 13.62
CA ALA A 477 2.82 10.66 13.72
C ALA A 477 4.08 11.33 14.30
N PRO A 478 4.46 12.52 13.82
CA PRO A 478 5.55 13.26 14.45
C PRO A 478 5.16 13.68 15.85
N ARG A 479 6.02 13.46 16.83
CA ARG A 479 5.84 14.01 18.19
C ARG A 479 6.08 15.50 18.14
N LEU A 480 5.06 16.23 18.53
CA LEU A 480 5.11 17.67 18.63
C LEU A 480 4.63 18.09 20.02
N LYS A 481 5.47 18.82 20.71
CA LYS A 481 5.14 19.43 22.01
C LYS A 481 5.16 20.95 21.87
N ILE A 482 4.35 21.64 22.67
CA ILE A 482 4.38 23.10 22.73
C ILE A 482 5.20 23.49 23.95
N ARG A 483 6.24 24.31 23.74
CA ARG A 483 7.05 24.91 24.81
C ARG A 483 6.27 25.98 25.54
N ALA A 484 6.78 26.40 26.71
CA ALA A 484 6.15 27.45 27.52
C ALA A 484 6.07 28.82 26.81
N ASP A 485 6.93 29.06 25.83
CA ASP A 485 6.93 30.27 24.99
C ASP A 485 5.96 30.17 23.78
N GLY A 486 5.20 29.06 23.65
CA GLY A 486 4.27 28.82 22.54
C GLY A 486 4.91 28.24 21.30
N THR A 487 6.23 28.04 21.26
CA THR A 487 6.90 27.44 20.10
C THR A 487 6.80 25.92 20.11
N ALA A 488 6.86 25.30 18.92
CA ALA A 488 6.88 23.86 18.79
C ALA A 488 8.25 23.26 19.17
N ASP A 489 8.23 22.13 19.86
CA ASP A 489 9.39 21.32 20.15
C ASP A 489 9.39 20.07 19.27
N LEU A 490 10.38 19.98 18.40
CA LEU A 490 10.58 18.91 17.41
C LEU A 490 11.78 18.01 17.75
N SER A 491 12.39 18.18 18.92
CA SER A 491 13.61 17.45 19.31
C SER A 491 13.43 15.93 19.32
N ASP A 492 12.19 15.45 19.53
CA ASP A 492 11.80 14.03 19.50
C ASP A 492 10.74 13.75 18.43
N ALA A 493 10.75 14.47 17.29
CA ALA A 493 9.71 14.31 16.26
C ALA A 493 9.69 12.90 15.69
N TYR A 494 10.83 12.34 15.34
CA TYR A 494 10.96 11.01 14.73
C TYR A 494 12.01 10.16 15.43
N MET A 495 11.79 8.83 15.40
CA MET A 495 12.77 7.85 15.87
C MET A 495 13.99 7.79 14.96
N GLN A 496 15.11 7.35 15.53
CA GLN A 496 16.34 7.03 14.82
C GLN A 496 16.72 5.58 15.06
N GLY A 497 17.21 4.91 14.02
CA GLY A 497 17.52 3.49 14.08
C GLY A 497 16.27 2.62 13.98
N VAL A 498 16.43 1.31 14.18
CA VAL A 498 15.36 0.30 14.12
C VAL A 498 14.81 -0.01 15.50
N GLY A 499 13.51 -0.35 15.55
CA GLY A 499 12.80 -0.65 16.79
C GLY A 499 13.06 -2.04 17.36
N SER A 500 12.42 -2.33 18.49
CA SER A 500 12.54 -3.63 19.16
C SER A 500 11.92 -4.77 18.35
N TYR A 501 10.80 -4.50 17.66
CA TYR A 501 10.17 -5.46 16.77
C TYR A 501 11.06 -5.77 15.56
N ASP A 502 11.64 -4.75 14.95
CA ASP A 502 12.49 -4.91 13.77
C ASP A 502 13.68 -5.83 14.07
N ARG A 503 14.30 -5.62 15.22
CA ARG A 503 15.39 -6.48 15.72
C ARG A 503 14.94 -7.92 15.95
N PHE A 504 13.77 -8.10 16.57
CA PHE A 504 13.16 -9.41 16.78
C PHE A 504 12.83 -10.10 15.47
N ALA A 505 12.16 -9.41 14.54
CA ALA A 505 11.74 -9.99 13.26
C ALA A 505 12.95 -10.40 12.40
N ILE A 506 13.97 -9.55 12.28
CA ILE A 506 15.22 -9.89 11.58
C ILE A 506 15.96 -11.03 12.27
N GLN A 507 15.99 -11.04 13.61
CA GLN A 507 16.60 -12.17 14.34
C GLN A 507 15.85 -13.47 14.05
N TRP A 508 14.53 -13.47 14.05
CA TRP A 508 13.74 -14.64 13.74
C TRP A 508 13.94 -15.11 12.30
N GLY A 509 13.85 -14.20 11.31
CA GLY A 509 13.90 -14.54 9.89
C GLY A 509 15.27 -14.87 9.34
N TYR A 510 16.36 -14.31 9.91
CA TYR A 510 17.70 -14.38 9.33
C TYR A 510 18.75 -15.05 10.22
N SER A 511 18.54 -15.18 11.55
CA SER A 511 19.55 -15.84 12.39
C SER A 511 19.68 -17.32 12.04
N GLN A 512 20.90 -17.83 12.09
CA GLN A 512 21.21 -19.22 11.81
C GLN A 512 21.40 -20.01 13.12
N GLY A 513 20.91 -21.24 13.14
CA GLY A 513 21.19 -22.20 14.22
C GLY A 513 22.61 -22.74 14.20
N LYS A 514 22.90 -23.68 15.05
CA LYS A 514 24.20 -24.34 15.07
C LYS A 514 24.40 -25.17 13.79
N PRO A 515 25.60 -25.24 13.23
CA PRO A 515 25.87 -26.12 12.11
C PRO A 515 25.41 -27.57 12.39
N GLY A 516 24.60 -28.14 11.51
CA GLY A 516 24.08 -29.49 11.66
C GLY A 516 22.84 -29.64 12.54
N SER A 517 22.22 -28.53 13.00
CA SER A 517 20.90 -28.55 13.66
C SER A 517 19.87 -29.24 12.78
N LYS A 518 19.02 -30.06 13.41
CA LYS A 518 17.90 -30.74 12.74
C LYS A 518 16.65 -29.83 12.70
N ALA A 519 15.73 -30.09 11.78
CA ALA A 519 14.51 -29.33 11.63
C ALA A 519 13.71 -29.11 12.94
N PRO A 520 13.55 -30.11 13.85
CA PRO A 520 12.88 -29.87 15.13
C PRO A 520 13.64 -28.93 16.08
N GLU A 521 14.98 -28.92 16.03
CA GLU A 521 15.81 -28.02 16.83
C GLU A 521 15.72 -26.58 16.33
N GLU A 522 15.71 -26.39 15.01
CA GLU A 522 15.47 -25.08 14.39
C GLU A 522 14.08 -24.54 14.69
N GLN A 523 13.05 -25.39 14.59
CA GLN A 523 11.69 -24.99 14.95
C GLN A 523 11.59 -24.55 16.43
N ALA A 524 12.22 -25.32 17.34
CA ALA A 524 12.23 -24.96 18.76
C ALA A 524 13.00 -23.64 19.02
N ARG A 525 14.07 -23.38 18.27
CA ARG A 525 14.82 -22.13 18.33
C ARG A 525 13.96 -20.94 17.87
N HIS A 526 13.28 -21.06 16.74
CA HIS A 526 12.38 -20.01 16.23
C HIS A 526 11.25 -19.73 17.21
N ASP A 527 10.61 -20.77 17.76
CA ASP A 527 9.54 -20.62 18.76
C ASP A 527 10.04 -19.95 20.06
N ALA A 528 11.26 -20.27 20.49
CA ALA A 528 11.86 -19.60 21.65
C ALA A 528 12.13 -18.09 21.41
N ILE A 529 12.53 -17.71 20.20
CA ILE A 529 12.69 -16.30 19.82
C ILE A 529 11.36 -15.58 19.92
N VAL A 530 10.29 -16.16 19.35
CA VAL A 530 8.93 -15.58 19.37
C VAL A 530 8.40 -15.45 20.79
N LYS A 531 8.47 -16.51 21.59
CA LYS A 531 8.03 -16.50 23.00
C LYS A 531 8.81 -15.47 23.82
N GLY A 532 10.12 -15.32 23.56
CA GLY A 532 10.95 -14.32 24.21
C GLY A 532 10.56 -12.88 23.86
N ALA A 533 10.08 -12.63 22.66
CA ALA A 533 9.55 -11.33 22.23
C ALA A 533 8.19 -11.04 22.89
N ILE A 534 7.27 -11.99 22.83
CA ILE A 534 5.93 -11.89 23.43
C ILE A 534 6.03 -11.62 24.95
N ALA A 535 6.92 -12.32 25.66
CA ALA A 535 7.16 -12.09 27.08
C ALA A 535 7.62 -10.66 27.43
N LYS A 536 8.19 -9.95 26.46
CA LYS A 536 8.59 -8.53 26.57
C LYS A 536 7.52 -7.57 26.04
N GLY A 537 6.35 -8.07 25.63
CA GLY A 537 5.28 -7.28 25.02
C GLY A 537 5.55 -6.86 23.58
N ILE A 538 6.59 -7.40 22.93
CA ILE A 538 6.92 -7.15 21.53
C ILE A 538 6.08 -8.11 20.69
N VAL A 539 5.10 -7.59 19.96
CA VAL A 539 4.14 -8.36 19.19
C VAL A 539 3.98 -7.80 17.78
N TRP A 540 3.54 -8.64 16.87
CA TRP A 540 3.00 -8.23 15.59
C TRP A 540 1.49 -8.41 15.61
N GLY A 541 0.76 -7.54 14.89
CA GLY A 541 -0.69 -7.62 14.74
C GLY A 541 -1.10 -7.37 13.30
N ASN A 542 -2.38 -7.53 13.03
CA ASN A 542 -3.00 -7.28 11.74
C ASN A 542 -4.24 -6.38 11.88
N THR A 543 -4.94 -6.12 10.78
CA THR A 543 -6.12 -5.25 10.70
C THR A 543 -7.29 -5.67 11.61
N GLU A 544 -7.31 -6.89 12.12
CA GLU A 544 -8.35 -7.38 13.03
C GLU A 544 -8.12 -6.89 14.47
N ASP A 545 -6.90 -6.52 14.83
CA ASP A 545 -6.57 -5.96 16.14
C ASP A 545 -6.91 -4.47 16.19
N PRO A 546 -7.73 -3.97 17.11
CA PRO A 546 -8.07 -2.55 17.23
C PRO A 546 -6.88 -1.64 17.60
N ARG A 547 -5.73 -2.21 17.98
CA ARG A 547 -4.47 -1.51 18.17
C ARG A 547 -3.73 -1.24 16.85
N TRP A 548 -4.22 -1.77 15.73
CA TRP A 548 -3.71 -1.53 14.39
C TRP A 548 -4.13 -0.14 13.91
N ASN A 549 -3.38 0.87 14.32
CA ASN A 549 -3.63 2.26 13.98
C ASN A 549 -2.39 2.87 13.33
N SER A 550 -2.51 3.31 12.10
CA SER A 550 -1.46 4.10 11.47
C SER A 550 -1.46 5.54 12.01
N TYR A 551 -0.29 6.11 12.17
CA TYR A 551 -0.07 7.50 12.64
C TYR A 551 -0.50 7.74 14.10
N ASP A 552 -0.60 6.70 14.93
CA ASP A 552 -0.76 6.85 16.36
C ASP A 552 0.59 6.87 17.11
N ASP A 553 0.58 7.18 18.39
CA ASP A 553 1.77 7.16 19.23
C ASP A 553 1.42 6.74 20.67
N GLY A 554 2.24 5.88 21.23
CA GLY A 554 2.12 5.42 22.59
C GLY A 554 1.14 4.27 22.83
N PRO A 555 1.19 3.68 24.03
CA PRO A 555 0.49 2.44 24.37
C PRO A 555 -1.01 2.61 24.63
N ASP A 556 -1.47 3.85 24.85
CA ASP A 556 -2.85 4.18 25.21
C ASP A 556 -3.41 5.28 24.28
N PRO A 557 -4.25 4.91 23.31
CA PRO A 557 -4.86 5.89 22.40
C PRO A 557 -5.68 6.98 23.09
N VAL A 558 -6.24 6.68 24.28
CA VAL A 558 -7.04 7.65 25.04
C VAL A 558 -6.13 8.68 25.70
N ALA A 559 -5.00 8.24 26.28
CA ALA A 559 -3.98 9.13 26.82
C ALA A 559 -3.37 10.01 25.71
N TRP A 560 -3.05 9.41 24.56
CA TRP A 560 -2.52 10.15 23.42
C TRP A 560 -3.48 11.22 22.90
N LEU A 561 -4.79 10.92 22.77
CA LEU A 561 -5.77 11.95 22.40
C LEU A 561 -5.82 13.12 23.39
N LYS A 562 -5.67 12.85 24.70
CA LYS A 562 -5.58 13.91 25.75
C LYS A 562 -4.37 14.81 25.56
N GLU A 563 -3.26 14.28 25.08
CA GLU A 563 -2.03 15.04 24.77
C GLU A 563 -2.18 15.85 23.47
N VAL A 564 -2.80 15.28 22.45
CA VAL A 564 -2.90 15.89 21.11
C VAL A 564 -3.91 17.05 21.08
N LEU A 565 -5.04 16.97 21.80
CA LEU A 565 -6.06 18.01 21.78
C LEU A 565 -5.55 19.40 22.21
N PRO A 566 -4.80 19.56 23.31
CA PRO A 566 -4.20 20.85 23.67
C PRO A 566 -3.20 21.36 22.63
N VAL A 567 -2.40 20.46 22.04
CA VAL A 567 -1.45 20.81 20.97
C VAL A 567 -2.20 21.37 19.77
N ARG A 568 -3.22 20.68 19.28
CA ARG A 568 -4.09 21.15 18.17
C ARG A 568 -4.68 22.52 18.44
N ASN A 569 -5.19 22.75 19.67
CA ASN A 569 -5.78 24.00 20.04
C ASN A 569 -4.76 25.15 20.10
N ALA A 570 -3.56 24.88 20.61
CA ALA A 570 -2.46 25.84 20.59
C ALA A 570 -2.01 26.18 19.17
N LEU A 571 -1.86 25.17 18.30
CA LEU A 571 -1.50 25.39 16.90
C LEU A 571 -2.52 26.27 16.19
N LEU A 572 -3.82 26.01 16.35
CA LEU A 572 -4.87 26.80 15.71
C LEU A 572 -4.95 28.23 16.27
N ALA A 573 -4.74 28.41 17.57
CA ALA A 573 -4.73 29.72 18.20
C ALA A 573 -3.57 30.61 17.74
N HIS A 574 -2.43 30.00 17.36
CA HIS A 574 -1.26 30.72 16.87
C HIS A 574 -1.16 30.72 15.33
N TYR A 575 -2.11 30.10 14.63
CA TYR A 575 -2.14 30.03 13.18
C TYR A 575 -2.35 31.44 12.60
N SER A 576 -1.35 31.96 11.87
CA SER A 576 -1.32 33.34 11.42
C SER A 576 -0.61 33.49 10.07
N PRO A 577 -1.01 34.45 9.21
CA PRO A 577 -0.32 34.73 7.96
C PRO A 577 1.17 35.09 8.11
N ARG A 578 1.63 35.40 9.32
CA ARG A 578 3.06 35.64 9.62
C ARG A 578 3.94 34.40 9.39
N MET A 579 3.34 33.22 9.23
CA MET A 579 4.06 31.98 8.87
C MET A 579 4.45 31.91 7.41
N LEU A 580 3.85 32.75 6.55
CA LEU A 580 4.20 32.80 5.14
C LEU A 580 5.55 33.53 4.96
N ARG A 581 6.33 33.08 3.99
CA ARG A 581 7.52 33.79 3.54
C ARG A 581 7.12 35.07 2.78
N PRO A 582 7.99 36.11 2.70
CA PRO A 582 7.64 37.37 2.10
C PRO A 582 7.17 37.30 0.62
N ASP A 583 7.58 36.32 -0.13
CA ASP A 583 7.28 36.09 -1.54
C ASP A 583 6.31 34.93 -1.77
N GLU A 584 5.79 34.36 -0.70
CA GLU A 584 4.90 33.18 -0.76
C GLU A 584 3.44 33.61 -1.03
N PRO A 585 2.71 32.94 -1.94
CA PRO A 585 1.30 33.27 -2.18
C PRO A 585 0.44 33.09 -0.92
N ASN A 586 -0.47 34.02 -0.68
CA ASN A 586 -1.41 33.90 0.46
C ASN A 586 -2.28 32.64 0.40
N SER A 587 -2.48 32.05 -0.76
CA SER A 587 -3.17 30.75 -0.93
C SER A 587 -2.50 29.60 -0.19
N MET A 588 -1.18 29.67 0.05
CA MET A 588 -0.47 28.68 0.85
C MET A 588 -0.93 28.63 2.32
N PHE A 589 -1.35 29.78 2.86
CA PHE A 589 -1.97 29.81 4.17
C PHE A 589 -3.24 28.94 4.22
N THR A 590 -4.11 29.07 3.20
CA THR A 590 -5.32 28.24 3.08
C THR A 590 -4.99 26.75 2.88
N SER A 591 -3.96 26.44 2.08
CA SER A 591 -3.54 25.05 1.81
C SER A 591 -2.94 24.35 3.05
N ARG A 592 -2.37 25.11 3.98
CA ARG A 592 -1.80 24.57 5.24
C ARG A 592 -2.83 24.42 6.37
N LEU A 593 -4.00 25.06 6.28
CA LEU A 593 -5.02 25.02 7.32
C LEU A 593 -5.44 23.58 7.72
N PRO A 594 -5.65 22.63 6.78
CA PRO A 594 -6.03 21.27 7.15
C PRO A 594 -5.02 20.56 8.04
N LEU A 595 -3.73 20.85 7.88
CA LEU A 595 -2.65 20.25 8.67
C LEU A 595 -2.76 20.62 10.16
N VAL A 596 -3.22 21.84 10.45
CA VAL A 596 -3.43 22.34 11.81
C VAL A 596 -4.84 22.04 12.32
N TYR A 597 -5.86 22.33 11.53
CA TYR A 597 -7.26 22.13 11.91
C TYR A 597 -7.58 20.66 12.21
N LEU A 598 -7.10 19.73 11.37
CA LEU A 598 -7.26 18.29 11.51
C LEU A 598 -6.05 17.60 12.17
N PHE A 599 -5.20 18.32 12.91
CA PHE A 599 -4.02 17.76 13.56
C PHE A 599 -4.34 16.54 14.44
N HIS A 600 -5.50 16.53 15.08
CA HIS A 600 -5.98 15.46 15.97
C HIS A 600 -6.68 14.30 15.24
N ARG A 601 -6.76 14.29 13.90
CA ARG A 601 -7.54 13.30 13.12
C ARG A 601 -7.18 11.83 13.44
N TYR A 602 -5.89 11.53 13.54
CA TYR A 602 -5.41 10.17 13.80
C TYR A 602 -5.66 9.76 15.26
N ALA A 603 -5.45 10.68 16.20
CA ALA A 603 -5.72 10.45 17.62
C ALA A 603 -7.22 10.22 17.89
N LEU A 604 -8.11 10.93 17.18
CA LEU A 604 -9.55 10.65 17.22
C LEU A 604 -9.85 9.25 16.70
N GLY A 605 -9.28 8.85 15.56
CA GLY A 605 -9.47 7.52 14.98
C GLY A 605 -9.00 6.40 15.93
N ALA A 606 -7.81 6.53 16.48
CA ALA A 606 -7.26 5.57 17.43
C ALA A 606 -8.09 5.45 18.72
N ALA A 607 -8.55 6.59 19.30
CA ALA A 607 -9.42 6.58 20.47
C ALA A 607 -10.81 5.99 20.16
N ILE A 608 -11.38 6.26 18.98
CA ILE A 608 -12.62 5.64 18.53
C ILE A 608 -12.45 4.12 18.45
N ASN A 609 -11.29 3.62 18.04
CA ASN A 609 -11.01 2.19 17.95
C ASN A 609 -10.98 1.47 19.32
N VAL A 610 -10.84 2.19 20.42
CA VAL A 610 -11.00 1.64 21.78
C VAL A 610 -12.47 1.32 22.10
N VAL A 611 -13.43 2.10 21.57
CA VAL A 611 -14.87 1.95 21.86
C VAL A 611 -15.43 0.71 21.15
N GLY A 612 -16.01 -0.21 21.89
CA GLY A 612 -16.61 -1.44 21.37
C GLY A 612 -15.56 -2.39 20.79
N SER A 613 -14.42 -2.57 21.48
CA SER A 613 -13.35 -3.41 20.96
C SER A 613 -12.69 -4.31 22.01
N ALA A 614 -11.96 -5.29 21.48
CA ALA A 614 -11.13 -6.20 22.25
C ALA A 614 -9.77 -6.35 21.55
N LYS A 615 -8.70 -6.50 22.30
CA LYS A 615 -7.38 -6.86 21.77
C LYS A 615 -7.42 -8.29 21.26
N VAL A 616 -6.94 -8.50 20.06
CA VAL A 616 -6.96 -9.81 19.36
C VAL A 616 -5.55 -10.12 18.87
N PRO A 617 -4.63 -10.51 19.77
CA PRO A 617 -3.29 -10.85 19.35
C PRO A 617 -3.29 -12.11 18.49
N LEU A 618 -2.39 -12.19 17.55
CA LEU A 618 -2.10 -13.41 16.81
C LEU A 618 -1.44 -14.41 17.78
N SER A 619 -2.14 -15.47 18.10
CA SER A 619 -1.75 -16.41 19.16
C SER A 619 -1.82 -17.86 18.68
N LEU A 620 -0.98 -18.70 19.26
CA LEU A 620 -0.99 -20.15 19.07
C LEU A 620 -1.34 -20.85 20.39
N ALA A 621 -1.91 -22.04 20.31
CA ALA A 621 -2.19 -22.84 21.49
C ALA A 621 -0.91 -23.07 22.32
N GLY A 622 -0.95 -22.68 23.58
CA GLY A 622 0.18 -22.85 24.51
C GLY A 622 1.29 -21.79 24.43
N ASP A 623 1.09 -20.67 23.72
CA ASP A 623 2.07 -19.57 23.67
C ASP A 623 1.93 -18.54 24.80
N GLY A 624 0.95 -18.71 25.67
CA GLY A 624 0.72 -17.87 26.85
C GLY A 624 -0.11 -16.61 26.57
N GLN A 625 -0.55 -16.40 25.34
CA GLN A 625 -1.40 -15.26 24.99
C GLN A 625 -2.88 -15.61 25.16
N GLN A 626 -3.69 -14.64 25.60
CA GLN A 626 -5.15 -14.73 25.58
C GLN A 626 -5.65 -14.36 24.17
N PRO A 627 -6.43 -15.22 23.48
CA PRO A 627 -6.91 -14.94 22.13
C PRO A 627 -7.75 -13.66 22.02
N ILE A 628 -8.51 -13.30 23.07
CA ILE A 628 -9.35 -12.09 23.11
C ILE A 628 -9.27 -11.47 24.49
N SER A 629 -9.09 -10.14 24.57
CA SER A 629 -9.10 -9.37 25.81
C SER A 629 -9.87 -8.08 25.60
N ILE A 630 -11.06 -7.96 26.22
CA ILE A 630 -11.91 -6.78 26.12
C ILE A 630 -11.18 -5.55 26.70
N TRP A 631 -11.26 -4.41 26.03
CA TRP A 631 -10.74 -3.15 26.55
C TRP A 631 -11.49 -2.76 27.83
N PRO A 632 -10.79 -2.27 28.88
CA PRO A 632 -11.42 -1.86 30.13
C PRO A 632 -12.58 -0.89 29.90
N ALA A 633 -13.69 -1.13 30.60
CA ALA A 633 -14.91 -0.33 30.44
C ALA A 633 -14.67 1.18 30.65
N GLU A 634 -13.82 1.54 31.62
CA GLU A 634 -13.50 2.95 31.90
C GLU A 634 -12.69 3.60 30.78
N SER A 635 -11.77 2.86 30.13
CA SER A 635 -11.05 3.35 28.94
C SER A 635 -12.01 3.60 27.79
N GLN A 636 -12.98 2.70 27.55
CA GLN A 636 -14.00 2.85 26.51
C GLN A 636 -14.92 4.05 26.77
N LYS A 637 -15.37 4.27 28.00
CA LYS A 637 -16.18 5.42 28.39
C LYS A 637 -15.42 6.73 28.25
N GLU A 638 -14.15 6.74 28.66
CA GLU A 638 -13.31 7.93 28.56
C GLU A 638 -12.97 8.27 27.11
N ALA A 639 -12.70 7.25 26.27
CA ALA A 639 -12.55 7.42 24.83
C ALA A 639 -13.80 8.07 24.24
N LEU A 640 -14.98 7.51 24.53
CA LEU A 640 -16.26 8.05 24.07
C LEU A 640 -16.46 9.50 24.50
N ARG A 641 -16.20 9.83 25.77
CA ARG A 641 -16.32 11.20 26.28
C ARG A 641 -15.41 12.19 25.55
N LEU A 642 -14.15 11.82 25.29
CA LEU A 642 -13.16 12.68 24.64
C LEU A 642 -13.49 12.91 23.16
N VAL A 643 -13.83 11.86 22.43
CA VAL A 643 -14.15 12.00 20.98
C VAL A 643 -15.44 12.78 20.77
N LEU A 644 -16.42 12.63 21.66
CA LEU A 644 -17.64 13.45 21.65
C LEU A 644 -17.34 14.92 21.95
N GLY A 645 -16.36 15.21 22.82
CA GLY A 645 -15.93 16.57 23.14
C GLY A 645 -15.37 17.32 21.92
N ALA A 646 -14.78 16.60 20.94
CA ALA A 646 -14.29 17.20 19.70
C ALA A 646 -15.43 17.74 18.79
N LEU A 647 -16.67 17.35 19.03
CA LEU A 647 -17.86 17.82 18.29
C LEU A 647 -18.43 19.14 18.85
N SER A 648 -17.87 19.69 19.93
CA SER A 648 -18.34 20.96 20.47
C SER A 648 -18.08 22.11 19.49
N PRO A 649 -19.01 23.08 19.35
CA PRO A 649 -18.84 24.20 18.41
C PRO A 649 -17.52 24.95 18.62
N SER A 650 -17.06 25.10 19.86
CA SER A 650 -15.78 25.75 20.19
C SER A 650 -14.55 24.99 19.69
N GLN A 651 -14.63 23.68 19.49
CA GLN A 651 -13.55 22.87 18.90
C GLN A 651 -13.63 22.85 17.36
N LEU A 652 -14.80 23.12 16.80
CA LEU A 652 -15.05 23.11 15.35
C LEU A 652 -14.84 24.49 14.71
N ASP A 653 -14.84 25.55 15.50
CA ASP A 653 -14.71 26.92 15.01
C ASP A 653 -13.29 27.23 14.51
N VAL A 654 -13.23 28.13 13.54
CA VAL A 654 -11.98 28.73 13.06
C VAL A 654 -11.98 30.21 13.50
N PRO A 655 -10.95 30.67 14.21
CA PRO A 655 -10.88 32.07 14.64
C PRO A 655 -11.13 33.04 13.50
N ALA A 656 -11.90 34.10 13.77
CA ALA A 656 -12.30 35.05 12.74
C ALA A 656 -11.09 35.71 12.03
N GLU A 657 -10.02 35.97 12.74
CA GLU A 657 -8.77 36.51 12.19
C GLU A 657 -8.09 35.54 11.22
N VAL A 658 -8.13 34.24 11.55
CA VAL A 658 -7.64 33.18 10.65
C VAL A 658 -8.51 33.13 9.39
N TRP A 659 -9.83 33.08 9.56
CA TRP A 659 -10.78 33.00 8.46
C TRP A 659 -10.64 34.16 7.47
N MET A 660 -10.50 35.40 7.98
CA MET A 660 -10.30 36.60 7.15
C MET A 660 -8.98 36.61 6.37
N SER A 661 -8.05 35.74 6.71
CA SER A 661 -6.74 35.62 6.07
C SER A 661 -6.66 34.47 5.07
N LEU A 662 -7.72 33.63 4.94
CA LEU A 662 -7.76 32.49 4.05
C LEU A 662 -8.05 32.96 2.61
N ALA A 663 -6.98 33.18 1.85
CA ALA A 663 -7.09 33.50 0.42
C ALA A 663 -7.57 32.29 -0.40
N PRO A 664 -8.28 32.52 -1.50
CA PRO A 664 -8.66 31.43 -2.42
C PRO A 664 -7.46 30.62 -2.86
N ALA A 665 -7.62 29.30 -2.91
CA ALA A 665 -6.60 28.42 -3.45
C ALA A 665 -6.41 28.68 -4.95
N GLU A 666 -5.18 28.69 -5.42
CA GLU A 666 -4.90 28.78 -6.86
C GLU A 666 -5.36 27.47 -7.55
N ASN A 667 -6.00 27.60 -8.72
CA ASN A 667 -6.51 26.46 -9.49
C ASN A 667 -5.41 25.53 -10.05
N ARG A 668 -4.15 25.87 -9.87
CA ARG A 668 -2.98 25.18 -10.44
C ARG A 668 -2.31 24.21 -9.51
N GLU A 669 -2.68 24.18 -8.23
CA GLU A 669 -2.07 23.28 -7.26
C GLU A 669 -2.91 22.01 -7.08
N SER A 670 -2.28 20.86 -7.26
CA SER A 670 -2.87 19.52 -7.17
C SER A 670 -2.69 18.86 -5.80
N ASP A 671 -2.31 19.61 -4.74
CA ASP A 671 -2.13 18.99 -3.42
C ASP A 671 -3.49 18.51 -2.88
N PRO A 672 -3.64 17.19 -2.61
CA PRO A 672 -4.87 16.62 -2.08
C PRO A 672 -5.17 17.05 -0.62
N GLU A 673 -4.22 17.69 0.06
CA GLU A 673 -4.36 18.17 1.43
C GLU A 673 -5.06 19.54 1.48
N ARG A 674 -6.29 19.59 0.99
CA ARG A 674 -7.13 20.80 0.99
C ARG A 674 -8.55 20.46 1.37
N PHE A 675 -9.24 21.40 2.02
CA PHE A 675 -10.68 21.33 2.12
C PHE A 675 -11.32 21.65 0.76
N ALA A 676 -12.18 20.75 0.28
CA ALA A 676 -13.14 21.11 -0.75
C ALA A 676 -14.18 22.03 -0.14
N SER A 677 -14.34 23.24 -0.67
CA SER A 677 -15.28 24.20 -0.10
C SER A 677 -16.61 24.17 -0.83
N SER A 678 -17.71 23.99 -0.06
CA SER A 678 -19.09 24.16 -0.55
C SER A 678 -19.42 25.61 -0.88
N ALA A 679 -18.64 26.57 -0.36
CA ALA A 679 -18.78 28.00 -0.62
C ALA A 679 -17.94 28.51 -1.84
N GLY A 680 -17.45 27.59 -2.67
CA GLY A 680 -16.66 27.91 -3.86
C GLY A 680 -15.26 28.39 -3.48
N TYR A 681 -14.94 29.65 -3.77
CA TYR A 681 -13.59 30.19 -3.51
C TYR A 681 -13.34 30.60 -2.05
N LEU A 682 -14.36 30.62 -1.20
CA LEU A 682 -14.22 30.94 0.22
C LEU A 682 -14.13 29.63 1.04
N PHE A 683 -13.27 29.62 2.06
CA PHE A 683 -13.30 28.51 3.02
C PHE A 683 -14.62 28.50 3.81
N SER A 684 -15.25 27.36 3.89
CA SER A 684 -16.46 27.12 4.67
C SER A 684 -16.10 26.45 6.00
N PRO A 685 -16.28 27.12 7.16
CA PRO A 685 -16.10 26.48 8.46
C PRO A 685 -16.99 25.24 8.67
N GLN A 686 -18.16 25.22 8.01
CA GLN A 686 -19.09 24.08 8.05
C GLN A 686 -18.48 22.83 7.38
N ASP A 687 -17.66 22.98 6.33
CA ASP A 687 -17.00 21.84 5.69
C ASP A 687 -15.88 21.30 6.59
N GLY A 688 -15.16 22.18 7.31
CA GLY A 688 -14.21 21.78 8.34
C GLY A 688 -14.90 21.00 9.48
N ALA A 689 -16.01 21.51 9.98
CA ALA A 689 -16.81 20.86 11.01
C ALA A 689 -17.36 19.50 10.55
N ARG A 690 -17.81 19.42 9.30
CA ARG A 690 -18.27 18.16 8.68
C ARG A 690 -17.16 17.13 8.66
N ALA A 691 -15.91 17.50 8.30
CA ALA A 691 -14.79 16.60 8.29
C ALA A 691 -14.53 15.95 9.67
N VAL A 692 -14.56 16.74 10.75
CA VAL A 692 -14.43 16.21 12.11
C VAL A 692 -15.63 15.35 12.49
N SER A 693 -16.86 15.79 12.13
CA SER A 693 -18.10 15.05 12.39
C SER A 693 -18.12 13.69 11.70
N GLU A 694 -17.67 13.61 10.45
CA GLU A 694 -17.54 12.33 9.72
C GLU A 694 -16.59 11.37 10.45
N ILE A 695 -15.43 11.85 10.94
CA ILE A 695 -14.49 11.02 11.69
C ILE A 695 -15.16 10.47 12.95
N VAL A 696 -15.80 11.34 13.74
CA VAL A 696 -16.32 10.95 15.07
C VAL A 696 -17.63 10.18 14.92
N VAL A 697 -18.64 10.78 14.29
CA VAL A 697 -19.99 10.17 14.19
C VAL A 697 -19.94 8.93 13.30
N GLY A 698 -19.25 9.01 12.15
CA GLY A 698 -19.06 7.90 11.24
C GLY A 698 -18.30 6.75 11.87
N GLY A 699 -17.25 7.06 12.63
CA GLY A 699 -16.47 6.07 13.36
C GLY A 699 -17.28 5.38 14.46
N LEU A 700 -18.02 6.13 15.29
CA LEU A 700 -18.84 5.59 16.38
C LEU A 700 -20.05 4.78 15.88
N LEU A 701 -20.72 5.24 14.83
CA LEU A 701 -21.89 4.58 14.22
C LEU A 701 -21.51 3.58 13.11
N ASN A 702 -20.22 3.24 12.97
CA ASN A 702 -19.80 2.18 12.07
C ASN A 702 -20.52 0.87 12.42
N ARG A 703 -21.15 0.20 11.43
CA ARG A 703 -21.94 -1.01 11.62
C ARG A 703 -21.20 -2.07 12.43
N GLN A 704 -20.01 -2.44 12.00
CA GLN A 704 -19.24 -3.50 12.66
C GLN A 704 -18.88 -3.14 14.12
N ARG A 705 -18.59 -1.87 14.41
CA ARG A 705 -18.37 -1.39 15.78
C ARG A 705 -19.63 -1.54 16.62
N MET A 706 -20.76 -1.14 16.09
CA MET A 706 -22.07 -1.26 16.78
C MET A 706 -22.41 -2.73 17.06
N GLU A 707 -22.10 -3.65 16.12
CA GLU A 707 -22.24 -5.09 16.34
C GLU A 707 -21.31 -5.59 17.47
N ARG A 708 -20.05 -5.15 17.48
CA ARG A 708 -19.12 -5.52 18.57
C ARG A 708 -19.58 -4.99 19.92
N LEU A 709 -20.08 -3.73 19.96
CA LEU A 709 -20.68 -3.17 21.19
C LEU A 709 -21.83 -4.04 21.72
N ALA A 710 -22.73 -4.54 20.84
CA ALA A 710 -23.82 -5.43 21.23
C ALA A 710 -23.30 -6.74 21.84
N VAL A 711 -22.24 -7.32 21.27
CA VAL A 711 -21.63 -8.55 21.79
C VAL A 711 -20.89 -8.31 23.10
N ILE A 712 -20.03 -7.29 23.13
CA ILE A 712 -19.15 -7.00 24.29
C ILE A 712 -19.95 -6.59 25.50
N SER A 713 -20.96 -5.73 25.38
CA SER A 713 -21.78 -5.27 26.51
C SER A 713 -22.61 -6.38 27.14
N ARG A 714 -22.86 -7.49 26.46
CA ARG A 714 -23.47 -8.70 27.07
C ARG A 714 -22.48 -9.49 27.94
N GLN A 715 -21.20 -9.46 27.58
CA GLN A 715 -20.16 -10.16 28.35
C GLN A 715 -19.67 -9.31 29.54
N GLU A 716 -19.57 -7.99 29.33
CA GLU A 716 -19.04 -7.01 30.25
C GLU A 716 -20.05 -5.85 30.40
N ALA A 717 -21.01 -5.98 31.30
CA ALA A 717 -22.15 -5.06 31.46
C ALA A 717 -21.72 -3.59 31.75
N GLN A 718 -20.51 -3.34 32.21
CA GLN A 718 -20.00 -2.00 32.47
C GLN A 718 -19.49 -1.28 31.20
N THR A 719 -19.30 -2.01 30.09
CA THR A 719 -18.87 -1.43 28.81
C THR A 719 -20.01 -0.70 28.12
N PRO A 720 -19.74 0.27 27.23
CA PRO A 720 -20.77 0.92 26.45
C PRO A 720 -21.56 -0.09 25.60
N SER A 721 -22.86 0.11 25.54
CA SER A 721 -23.78 -0.61 24.65
C SER A 721 -24.12 0.22 23.41
N PRO A 722 -24.66 -0.37 22.34
CA PRO A 722 -25.16 0.39 21.19
C PRO A 722 -26.10 1.53 21.58
N ALA A 723 -27.04 1.27 22.46
CA ALA A 723 -27.99 2.26 22.94
C ALA A 723 -27.30 3.40 23.70
N SER A 724 -26.31 3.07 24.58
CA SER A 724 -25.59 4.11 25.33
C SER A 724 -24.74 5.01 24.46
N VAL A 725 -24.11 4.47 23.41
CA VAL A 725 -23.33 5.26 22.44
C VAL A 725 -24.26 6.19 21.64
N VAL A 726 -25.40 5.68 21.17
CA VAL A 726 -26.41 6.46 20.45
C VAL A 726 -26.94 7.60 21.33
N THR A 727 -27.38 7.32 22.58
CA THR A 727 -27.87 8.33 23.49
C THR A 727 -26.79 9.38 23.82
N ALA A 728 -25.52 8.97 24.02
CA ALA A 728 -24.43 9.90 24.25
C ALA A 728 -24.20 10.85 23.05
N LEU A 729 -24.24 10.31 21.81
CA LEU A 729 -24.14 11.11 20.59
C LEU A 729 -25.30 12.11 20.47
N VAL A 730 -26.53 11.66 20.62
CA VAL A 730 -27.73 12.51 20.54
C VAL A 730 -27.69 13.59 21.63
N THR A 731 -27.34 13.22 22.87
CA THR A 731 -27.20 14.17 23.96
C THR A 731 -26.15 15.23 23.64
N THR A 732 -24.97 14.84 23.15
CA THR A 732 -23.89 15.77 22.80
C THR A 732 -24.33 16.73 21.68
N ALA A 733 -24.99 16.24 20.64
CA ALA A 733 -25.36 17.06 19.48
C ALA A 733 -26.55 18.00 19.77
N PHE A 734 -27.52 17.60 20.62
CA PHE A 734 -28.79 18.31 20.78
C PHE A 734 -29.01 18.95 22.16
N SER A 735 -28.11 18.78 23.15
CA SER A 735 -28.24 19.39 24.49
C SER A 735 -27.38 20.64 24.68
N GLY A 736 -26.48 20.95 23.75
CA GLY A 736 -25.59 22.10 23.81
C GLY A 736 -26.33 23.42 23.59
N THR A 737 -26.04 24.46 24.41
CA THR A 737 -26.52 25.82 24.17
C THR A 737 -25.49 26.58 23.33
N ALA A 738 -25.70 26.68 22.03
CA ALA A 738 -24.93 27.56 21.16
C ALA A 738 -25.20 29.04 21.53
N LYS A 739 -24.13 29.79 21.81
CA LYS A 739 -24.20 31.17 22.25
C LYS A 739 -24.29 32.15 21.11
N THR A 740 -23.64 31.86 20.01
CA THR A 740 -23.58 32.73 18.83
C THR A 740 -24.28 32.08 17.62
N SER A 741 -24.50 32.88 16.54
CA SER A 741 -24.99 32.33 15.28
C SER A 741 -24.02 31.34 14.66
N ALA A 742 -22.72 31.64 14.67
CA ALA A 742 -21.69 30.78 14.15
C ALA A 742 -21.67 29.43 14.89
N GLU A 743 -21.74 29.42 16.23
CA GLU A 743 -21.85 28.17 17.00
C GLU A 743 -23.12 27.37 16.66
N ARG A 744 -24.26 28.03 16.37
CA ARG A 744 -25.49 27.35 15.95
C ARG A 744 -25.31 26.70 14.57
N ASP A 745 -24.64 27.37 13.63
CA ASP A 745 -24.38 26.84 12.31
C ASP A 745 -23.49 25.59 12.37
N LEU A 746 -22.42 25.62 13.19
CA LEU A 746 -21.53 24.47 13.41
C LEU A 746 -22.24 23.32 14.14
N ALA A 747 -23.06 23.64 15.16
CA ALA A 747 -23.91 22.66 15.84
C ALA A 747 -24.87 21.99 14.84
N GLY A 748 -25.47 22.76 13.92
CA GLY A 748 -26.35 22.27 12.86
C GLY A 748 -25.68 21.22 11.96
N VAL A 749 -24.39 21.37 11.65
CA VAL A 749 -23.62 20.37 10.90
C VAL A 749 -23.54 19.06 11.68
N VAL A 750 -23.18 19.10 12.96
CA VAL A 750 -23.07 17.89 13.79
C VAL A 750 -24.45 17.22 13.95
N GLN A 751 -25.50 18.01 14.17
CA GLN A 751 -26.88 17.54 14.31
C GLN A 751 -27.37 16.82 13.08
N THR A 752 -27.09 17.38 11.90
CA THR A 752 -27.42 16.76 10.61
C THR A 752 -26.67 15.43 10.42
N GLU A 753 -25.36 15.42 10.66
CA GLU A 753 -24.54 14.21 10.51
C GLU A 753 -25.02 13.08 11.45
N VAL A 754 -25.34 13.38 12.69
CA VAL A 754 -25.89 12.41 13.65
C VAL A 754 -27.23 11.87 13.18
N ALA A 755 -28.15 12.73 12.74
CA ALA A 755 -29.49 12.31 12.27
C ALA A 755 -29.41 11.43 11.02
N GLU A 756 -28.62 11.84 10.01
CA GLU A 756 -28.45 11.10 8.76
C GLU A 756 -27.84 9.72 9.00
N ARG A 757 -26.75 9.63 9.77
CA ARG A 757 -26.09 8.35 10.04
C ARG A 757 -26.93 7.41 10.90
N LEU A 758 -27.74 7.92 11.83
CA LEU A 758 -28.68 7.09 12.56
C LEU A 758 -29.77 6.52 11.64
N MET A 759 -30.32 7.32 10.71
CA MET A 759 -31.29 6.85 9.71
C MET A 759 -30.66 5.78 8.80
N ILE A 760 -29.46 6.00 8.31
CA ILE A 760 -28.72 5.04 7.48
C ILE A 760 -28.50 3.72 8.24
N LEU A 761 -28.02 3.78 9.48
CA LEU A 761 -27.78 2.58 10.29
C LEU A 761 -29.08 1.84 10.63
N ALA A 762 -30.18 2.56 10.90
CA ALA A 762 -31.50 1.98 11.15
C ALA A 762 -32.07 1.24 9.94
N ALA A 763 -31.80 1.75 8.72
CA ALA A 763 -32.22 1.16 7.45
C ALA A 763 -31.29 0.06 6.94
N ASN A 764 -30.10 -0.09 7.51
CA ASN A 764 -29.10 -1.04 7.00
C ASN A 764 -29.54 -2.49 7.21
N SER A 765 -29.90 -3.19 6.13
CA SER A 765 -30.37 -4.59 6.16
C SER A 765 -29.31 -5.59 6.63
N GLU A 766 -28.01 -5.25 6.51
CA GLU A 766 -26.94 -6.09 6.99
C GLU A 766 -26.68 -5.95 8.51
N ALA A 767 -27.22 -4.91 9.15
CA ALA A 767 -27.09 -4.75 10.60
C ALA A 767 -28.07 -5.64 11.36
N THR A 768 -27.66 -6.14 12.53
CA THR A 768 -28.51 -6.96 13.40
C THR A 768 -29.75 -6.17 13.87
N PRO A 769 -30.83 -6.87 14.23
CA PRO A 769 -32.05 -6.22 14.75
C PRO A 769 -31.76 -5.33 15.97
N GLU A 770 -30.82 -5.72 16.82
CA GLU A 770 -30.44 -4.96 18.02
C GLU A 770 -29.77 -3.63 17.67
N VAL A 771 -28.83 -3.64 16.74
CA VAL A 771 -28.14 -2.42 16.26
C VAL A 771 -29.13 -1.50 15.53
N ARG A 772 -29.96 -2.06 14.67
CA ARG A 772 -31.04 -1.30 13.99
C ARG A 772 -32.03 -0.69 14.96
N ALA A 773 -32.42 -1.42 16.01
CA ALA A 773 -33.33 -0.93 17.03
C ALA A 773 -32.71 0.22 17.85
N ALA A 774 -31.42 0.11 18.20
CA ALA A 774 -30.69 1.19 18.89
C ALA A 774 -30.62 2.45 18.01
N ALA A 775 -30.31 2.30 16.73
CA ALA A 775 -30.26 3.41 15.77
C ALA A 775 -31.64 4.07 15.60
N LEU A 776 -32.71 3.25 15.44
CA LEU A 776 -34.08 3.75 15.30
C LEU A 776 -34.57 4.47 16.58
N ALA A 777 -34.18 3.99 17.76
CA ALA A 777 -34.45 4.68 19.02
C ALA A 777 -33.76 6.05 19.02
N GLY A 778 -32.49 6.12 18.57
CA GLY A 778 -31.76 7.38 18.41
C GLY A 778 -32.42 8.36 17.44
N VAL A 779 -32.95 7.89 16.29
CA VAL A 779 -33.75 8.74 15.38
C VAL A 779 -34.92 9.37 16.10
N ARG A 780 -35.61 8.60 16.95
CA ARG A 780 -36.76 9.11 17.76
C ARG A 780 -36.29 10.06 18.86
N GLU A 781 -35.12 9.80 19.48
CA GLU A 781 -34.54 10.73 20.46
C GLU A 781 -34.20 12.08 19.82
N VAL A 782 -33.56 12.06 18.61
CA VAL A 782 -33.30 13.27 17.81
C VAL A 782 -34.62 14.02 17.54
N GLN A 783 -35.66 13.36 17.05
CA GLN A 783 -36.93 13.98 16.79
C GLN A 783 -37.53 14.61 18.04
N SER A 784 -37.45 13.94 19.17
CA SER A 784 -37.91 14.46 20.45
C SER A 784 -37.12 15.69 20.91
N ALA A 785 -35.80 15.68 20.74
CA ALA A 785 -34.95 16.81 21.07
C ALA A 785 -35.25 18.04 20.20
N VAL A 786 -35.38 17.84 18.89
CA VAL A 786 -35.74 18.92 17.94
C VAL A 786 -37.08 19.56 18.27
N LYS A 787 -38.10 18.76 18.65
CA LYS A 787 -39.43 19.27 19.02
C LYS A 787 -39.43 20.04 20.34
N LYS A 788 -38.50 19.78 21.24
CA LYS A 788 -38.38 20.46 22.54
C LYS A 788 -37.58 21.77 22.46
N ASP A 789 -36.82 21.98 21.41
CA ASP A 789 -36.01 23.18 21.26
C ASP A 789 -36.89 24.39 20.91
N ALA A 790 -37.02 25.32 21.89
CA ALA A 790 -37.80 26.52 21.72
C ALA A 790 -37.22 27.54 20.73
N ALA A 791 -35.93 27.44 20.42
CA ALA A 791 -35.20 28.28 19.45
C ALA A 791 -35.07 27.61 18.08
N ARG A 792 -36.00 26.71 17.74
CA ARG A 792 -35.97 25.88 16.54
C ARG A 792 -35.75 26.72 15.27
N GLY A 793 -34.56 26.53 14.69
CA GLY A 793 -34.16 27.18 13.45
C GLY A 793 -34.37 26.29 12.21
N PRO A 794 -34.15 26.83 11.01
CA PRO A 794 -34.41 26.13 9.74
C PRO A 794 -33.73 24.76 9.62
N VAL A 795 -32.51 24.60 10.16
CA VAL A 795 -31.76 23.33 10.13
C VAL A 795 -32.49 22.24 10.93
N LEU A 796 -32.95 22.58 12.13
CA LEU A 796 -33.69 21.62 12.97
C LEU A 796 -35.06 21.28 12.36
N GLU A 797 -35.72 22.24 11.70
CA GLU A 797 -36.96 21.97 10.92
C GLU A 797 -36.70 21.02 9.77
N GLN A 798 -35.61 21.18 9.06
CA GLN A 798 -35.19 20.27 7.98
C GLN A 798 -34.95 18.87 8.51
N ILE A 799 -34.18 18.73 9.61
CA ILE A 799 -33.92 17.43 10.26
C ILE A 799 -35.24 16.73 10.67
N ASP A 800 -36.21 17.47 11.32
CA ASP A 800 -37.50 16.88 11.70
C ASP A 800 -38.29 16.41 10.47
N HIS A 801 -38.24 17.18 9.38
CA HIS A 801 -38.94 16.85 8.14
C HIS A 801 -38.32 15.56 7.51
N GLU A 802 -37.04 15.48 7.43
CA GLU A 802 -36.31 14.29 6.91
C GLU A 802 -36.59 13.05 7.74
N ILE A 803 -36.55 13.17 9.07
CA ILE A 803 -36.93 12.08 9.97
C ILE A 803 -38.36 11.62 9.77
N LEU A 804 -39.32 12.56 9.60
CA LEU A 804 -40.72 12.20 9.33
C LEU A 804 -40.85 11.42 8.02
N LEU A 805 -40.20 11.86 6.95
CA LEU A 805 -40.19 11.15 5.67
C LEU A 805 -39.55 9.76 5.81
N PHE A 806 -38.39 9.66 6.49
CA PHE A 806 -37.71 8.41 6.77
C PHE A 806 -38.60 7.42 7.53
N LEU A 807 -39.28 7.87 8.60
CA LEU A 807 -40.12 6.98 9.40
C LEU A 807 -41.38 6.51 8.63
N GLN A 808 -41.86 7.26 7.61
CA GLN A 808 -42.91 6.85 6.74
C GLN A 808 -42.48 5.80 5.73
N ASN A 809 -41.31 5.95 5.12
CA ASN A 809 -40.79 5.01 4.13
C ASN A 809 -39.22 4.98 4.18
N PRO A 810 -38.63 4.14 5.04
CA PRO A 810 -37.19 4.05 5.18
C PRO A 810 -36.45 3.67 3.89
N GLU A 811 -37.03 2.81 3.04
CA GLU A 811 -36.36 2.36 1.81
C GLU A 811 -36.15 3.49 0.80
N GLN A 812 -37.12 4.41 0.70
CA GLN A 812 -37.05 5.52 -0.26
C GLN A 812 -36.37 6.77 0.31
N ASN A 813 -36.43 6.97 1.63
CA ASN A 813 -36.02 8.21 2.29
C ASN A 813 -34.77 8.05 3.18
N THR A 814 -34.01 6.98 3.01
CA THR A 814 -32.71 6.89 3.65
C THR A 814 -31.74 7.90 3.03
N PRO A 815 -31.12 8.77 3.83
CA PRO A 815 -30.16 9.76 3.33
C PRO A 815 -29.00 9.12 2.55
N LYS A 816 -28.50 9.86 1.56
CA LYS A 816 -27.24 9.51 0.88
C LYS A 816 -26.16 10.46 1.39
N LEU A 817 -25.20 9.93 2.13
CA LEU A 817 -24.07 10.72 2.62
C LEU A 817 -23.32 11.32 1.43
N LYS A 818 -23.05 12.61 1.55
CA LYS A 818 -22.07 13.29 0.70
C LYS A 818 -20.75 13.26 1.45
N SER A 819 -19.67 12.77 0.82
CA SER A 819 -18.35 12.90 1.40
C SER A 819 -18.03 14.37 1.64
N SER A 820 -17.47 14.68 2.80
CA SER A 820 -17.01 16.05 3.13
C SER A 820 -15.90 16.54 2.21
N GLY A 821 -15.26 15.66 1.45
CA GLY A 821 -14.01 15.98 0.79
C GLY A 821 -12.89 16.32 1.77
N ALA A 822 -12.97 15.77 2.97
CA ALA A 822 -11.92 15.94 3.98
C ALA A 822 -10.59 15.47 3.43
N PRO A 823 -9.51 16.24 3.61
CA PRO A 823 -8.17 15.81 3.22
C PRO A 823 -7.79 14.52 3.92
N ALA A 824 -7.16 13.61 3.17
CA ALA A 824 -6.77 12.28 3.67
C ALA A 824 -5.72 12.32 4.78
N GLY A 825 -5.00 13.41 4.89
CA GLY A 825 -3.86 13.59 5.76
C GLY A 825 -2.54 13.33 5.03
N PRO A 826 -1.50 14.10 5.35
CA PRO A 826 -0.19 13.86 4.77
C PRO A 826 0.37 12.56 5.33
N PRO A 827 1.00 11.73 4.51
CA PRO A 827 1.81 10.60 4.98
C PRO A 827 3.14 11.15 5.52
N VAL A 828 3.12 11.68 6.73
CA VAL A 828 4.28 12.35 7.35
C VAL A 828 5.21 11.38 8.01
#